data_8610c67c9b05824c0b7f522bc3477dcf
#
_entry.id   8610c67c9b05824c0b7f522bc3477dcf
#
_cell.length_a   1.000
_cell.length_b   1.000
_cell.length_c   1.000
_cell.angle_alpha   90.00
_cell.angle_beta   90.00
_cell.angle_gamma   90.00
#
_symmetry.space_group_name_H-M   'P 1'
#
loop_
_entity.id
_entity.type
_entity.pdbx_description
1 polymer ?
#
loop_
_entity_poly.entity_id
_entity_poly.type
_entity_poly.pdbx_seq_one_letter_code
_entity_poly.pdbx_strand_id
1 'polypeptide(L)'
;MERRKVIKGIAAAVGIAWVSPRISALGLGQTSMEKSSFAIPIRGLANKAGQLVQPIQLTITHTGADAPLVVRADHQEVERRSLSVGTHTFNVYVDPVETARQMVINYEIAGKSESAEVRVEPVRKLLICILPHSHHDLGYTDLQSNVEEKQMANISRGIELARNTANYPPGARFVWNLEVLWGADLFMRTKTEPERQELISAVKRGWIGLNGMYANELTGLCRPEELLQLFRYSTELGSQCGIPVDSAMISDVPGYTWGTVSAMAQAGIRYFSAAPNYFDRIGTFMVEWQDKPFWWISPSGNERVLVWIPWTGYAMSHIMQLDTQWVNKYQARLDEIGFPYQVSYIRWSGHGDNAEPDPEICEFVKKWNQEYEWPRFSISTTSDAFATFEKQHGHQLPQFKGDLTPYWEDGAGSSALETRLNRGAAERLAQAATLSAILAPQAYNSSDFDVAWRNVLLYSEHTWGAWNSVSDSENPFVTQQWQVKRQFAVDAENESKKLFDKVLDAYASEKNSSNVDVHNTCSWPRTEVIVISKERSLGKNHVKNEQGTSVPSQRLSTGELAFLAEDVPPLGTASFHLSPAAPHVPAKPVSVLDGVLDNGVVRAKVDSKNGNIVELMSERSVRNLVDTSRDEAINQYLFLEGKDTSKVSTSGPVRIAIEEPGPLFAAIRIESSAPGCVDLVRRVRLKASADWIEISNIVNKKRAPLNPHPSQGGPGGDFAQHESKESLQFAFPFAVENGQIHIDIPLAVLRPEDDQLPGSCKNWLPVGRWIDVANAEYGVTCATLDAPLVEIGSLSATMLGSQTYPEIWRKHIEPTQTFYSWIMNNHWGTNYRAYQDGPVEFRYGLRPHGGYDPAAASRFAMAMSQPLVASAQGQRSRMGLKLRIDQEDVLVQECKRSADGSAWIVRLFGAAGEDRKAGLTWTDGRPIKVWRSNLREQPLEQLPTQVHVPAWELVTLRIEALNT
;
A
#
# COMPACT_ATOMS: atom_id res chain seq x y z
N MET A 1 8.18 -28.16 -24.95
CA MET A 1 7.59 -29.40 -24.42
C MET A 1 7.88 -29.59 -22.91
N GLU A 2 8.95 -29.04 -22.38
CA GLU A 2 9.26 -29.15 -20.93
C GLU A 2 8.51 -28.15 -20.05
N ARG A 3 8.15 -26.95 -20.54
CA ARG A 3 7.36 -25.94 -19.80
C ARG A 3 5.97 -26.43 -19.34
N ARG A 4 5.34 -27.33 -20.10
CA ARG A 4 4.05 -27.93 -19.69
C ARG A 4 4.18 -28.90 -18.49
N LYS A 5 5.36 -29.42 -18.21
CA LYS A 5 5.59 -30.32 -17.06
C LYS A 5 5.77 -29.55 -15.75
N VAL A 6 6.36 -28.35 -15.81
CA VAL A 6 6.55 -27.53 -14.61
C VAL A 6 5.21 -26.97 -14.12
N ILE A 7 4.36 -26.50 -15.03
CA ILE A 7 3.03 -25.98 -14.66
C ILE A 7 2.11 -27.09 -14.11
N LYS A 8 2.21 -28.31 -14.65
CA LYS A 8 1.48 -29.46 -14.09
C LYS A 8 2.06 -29.93 -12.74
N GLY A 9 3.33 -29.71 -12.48
CA GLY A 9 3.97 -30.02 -11.19
C GLY A 9 3.50 -29.09 -10.08
N ILE A 10 3.27 -27.82 -10.38
CA ILE A 10 2.77 -26.81 -9.44
C ILE A 10 1.29 -27.06 -9.07
N ALA A 11 0.46 -27.45 -10.04
CA ALA A 11 -0.95 -27.80 -9.79
C ALA A 11 -1.14 -29.12 -9.02
N ALA A 12 -0.16 -30.01 -9.02
CA ALA A 12 -0.23 -31.30 -8.32
C ALA A 12 0.34 -31.28 -6.89
N ALA A 13 1.08 -30.22 -6.51
CA ALA A 13 1.67 -30.10 -5.16
C ALA A 13 0.79 -29.30 -4.18
N VAL A 14 -0.26 -28.64 -4.66
CA VAL A 14 -1.25 -27.97 -3.79
C VAL A 14 -2.35 -28.99 -3.47
N GLY A 15 -2.13 -29.81 -2.46
CA GLY A 15 -3.16 -30.63 -1.85
C GLY A 15 -4.22 -29.72 -1.20
N ILE A 16 -5.24 -29.36 -1.96
CA ILE A 16 -6.39 -28.61 -1.45
C ILE A 16 -7.18 -29.54 -0.51
N ALA A 17 -6.97 -29.38 0.78
CA ALA A 17 -7.88 -29.93 1.77
C ALA A 17 -9.15 -29.06 1.81
N TRP A 18 -10.12 -29.41 0.98
CA TRP A 18 -11.45 -28.85 1.07
C TRP A 18 -12.10 -29.30 2.39
N VAL A 19 -12.48 -28.37 3.23
CA VAL A 19 -13.41 -28.64 4.33
C VAL A 19 -14.78 -28.86 3.70
N SER A 20 -15.07 -30.12 3.34
CA SER A 20 -16.42 -30.56 3.06
C SER A 20 -17.12 -30.88 4.39
N PRO A 21 -18.38 -30.49 4.56
CA PRO A 21 -19.16 -31.00 5.69
C PRO A 21 -19.17 -32.55 5.63
N ARG A 22 -18.91 -33.17 6.76
CA ARG A 22 -18.91 -34.62 6.92
C ARG A 22 -20.22 -35.20 6.46
N ILE A 23 -20.25 -35.80 5.28
CA ILE A 23 -21.24 -36.80 4.93
C ILE A 23 -20.62 -38.16 5.30
N SER A 24 -21.22 -38.80 6.23
CA SER A 24 -20.85 -40.13 6.75
C SER A 24 -20.77 -41.14 5.59
N ALA A 25 -19.57 -41.63 5.32
CA ALA A 25 -19.42 -42.78 4.44
C ALA A 25 -19.72 -44.05 5.22
N LEU A 26 -20.86 -44.64 5.03
CA LEU A 26 -21.15 -46.05 5.32
C LEU A 26 -21.40 -46.75 3.98
N GLY A 27 -20.65 -47.77 3.69
CA GLY A 27 -20.94 -48.74 2.64
C GLY A 27 -19.82 -48.95 1.63
N LEU A 28 -18.80 -49.69 1.99
CA LEU A 28 -17.90 -50.36 1.04
C LEU A 28 -18.65 -51.57 0.39
N GLY A 29 -18.62 -51.58 -0.94
CA GLY A 29 -18.81 -52.78 -1.72
C GLY A 29 -19.99 -52.79 -2.65
N GLN A 30 -19.87 -52.18 -3.81
CA GLN A 30 -20.44 -52.61 -5.08
C GLN A 30 -19.63 -52.03 -6.24
N THR A 31 -19.08 -52.92 -7.08
CA THR A 31 -18.56 -52.59 -8.42
C THR A 31 -19.70 -51.88 -9.18
N SER A 32 -19.64 -50.53 -9.28
CA SER A 32 -20.58 -49.78 -10.11
C SER A 32 -20.31 -50.12 -11.58
N MET A 33 -21.28 -50.73 -12.24
CA MET A 33 -21.38 -50.70 -13.69
C MET A 33 -21.28 -49.23 -14.11
N GLU A 34 -20.40 -48.89 -15.04
CA GLU A 34 -20.37 -47.54 -15.65
C GLU A 34 -21.79 -47.25 -16.18
N LYS A 35 -22.45 -46.21 -15.65
CA LYS A 35 -23.74 -45.75 -16.16
C LYS A 35 -23.52 -45.35 -17.63
N SER A 36 -24.29 -45.95 -18.52
CA SER A 36 -24.25 -45.65 -19.96
C SER A 36 -24.74 -44.24 -20.32
N SER A 37 -25.21 -43.49 -19.31
CA SER A 37 -25.80 -42.17 -19.51
C SER A 37 -25.74 -41.31 -18.25
N PHE A 38 -25.66 -39.98 -18.46
CA PHE A 38 -25.79 -38.99 -17.39
C PHE A 38 -26.48 -37.72 -17.90
N ALA A 39 -27.12 -37.01 -17.00
CA ALA A 39 -27.83 -35.77 -17.27
C ALA A 39 -27.30 -34.65 -16.36
N ILE A 40 -26.98 -33.50 -16.95
CA ILE A 40 -26.45 -32.32 -16.24
C ILE A 40 -27.34 -31.12 -16.56
N PRO A 41 -28.11 -30.57 -15.59
CA PRO A 41 -28.83 -29.33 -15.79
C PRO A 41 -27.86 -28.16 -16.04
N ILE A 42 -28.22 -27.30 -16.98
CA ILE A 42 -27.44 -26.09 -17.27
C ILE A 42 -28.24 -24.91 -16.71
N ARG A 43 -27.57 -24.09 -15.89
CA ARG A 43 -28.13 -22.83 -15.40
C ARG A 43 -28.02 -21.72 -16.44
N GLY A 44 -28.68 -21.95 -17.59
CA GLY A 44 -28.80 -21.03 -18.70
C GLY A 44 -30.22 -21.02 -19.23
N LEU A 45 -30.75 -19.87 -19.66
CA LEU A 45 -32.05 -19.77 -20.34
C LEU A 45 -31.81 -19.56 -21.83
N ALA A 46 -32.23 -20.50 -22.66
CA ALA A 46 -32.27 -20.36 -24.11
C ALA A 46 -33.62 -19.82 -24.58
N ASN A 47 -33.62 -19.07 -25.67
CA ASN A 47 -34.87 -18.65 -26.33
C ASN A 47 -35.18 -19.60 -27.50
N LYS A 48 -36.31 -20.30 -27.41
CA LYS A 48 -36.83 -21.17 -28.46
C LYS A 48 -38.18 -20.66 -28.89
N ALA A 49 -38.28 -20.19 -30.14
CA ALA A 49 -39.52 -19.67 -30.72
C ALA A 49 -40.21 -18.58 -29.87
N GLY A 50 -39.47 -17.71 -29.17
CA GLY A 50 -40.02 -16.66 -28.32
C GLY A 50 -40.34 -17.07 -26.90
N GLN A 51 -40.08 -18.34 -26.50
CA GLN A 51 -40.20 -18.83 -25.13
C GLN A 51 -38.84 -19.10 -24.51
N LEU A 52 -38.65 -18.71 -23.24
CA LEU A 52 -37.47 -19.08 -22.48
C LEU A 52 -37.58 -20.53 -22.01
N VAL A 53 -36.55 -21.31 -22.23
CA VAL A 53 -36.43 -22.71 -21.85
C VAL A 53 -35.10 -22.97 -21.17
N GLN A 54 -35.06 -23.98 -20.27
CA GLN A 54 -33.84 -24.33 -19.55
C GLN A 54 -33.28 -25.66 -20.08
N PRO A 55 -32.01 -25.73 -20.47
CA PRO A 55 -31.44 -26.96 -21.03
C PRO A 55 -30.97 -27.93 -19.93
N ILE A 56 -31.12 -29.22 -20.24
CA ILE A 56 -30.48 -30.31 -19.52
C ILE A 56 -29.63 -31.05 -20.55
N GLN A 57 -28.35 -31.08 -20.33
CA GLN A 57 -27.39 -31.77 -21.21
C GLN A 57 -27.42 -33.27 -20.90
N LEU A 58 -27.77 -34.05 -21.91
CA LEU A 58 -27.75 -35.52 -21.85
C LEU A 58 -26.56 -36.07 -22.58
N THR A 59 -25.84 -36.98 -21.95
CA THR A 59 -24.86 -37.82 -22.61
C THR A 59 -25.31 -39.27 -22.57
N ILE A 60 -25.50 -39.88 -23.73
CA ILE A 60 -26.01 -41.26 -23.87
C ILE A 60 -25.03 -42.03 -24.74
N THR A 61 -24.59 -43.20 -24.27
CA THR A 61 -23.77 -44.13 -25.06
C THR A 61 -24.68 -45.24 -25.59
N HIS A 62 -24.85 -45.25 -26.92
CA HIS A 62 -25.64 -46.25 -27.62
C HIS A 62 -24.71 -47.24 -28.31
N THR A 63 -24.92 -48.55 -28.09
CA THR A 63 -24.08 -49.63 -28.64
C THR A 63 -24.80 -50.52 -29.65
N GLY A 64 -26.11 -50.26 -29.91
CA GLY A 64 -26.94 -50.99 -30.86
C GLY A 64 -27.01 -50.36 -32.24
N ALA A 65 -27.77 -50.97 -33.15
CA ALA A 65 -28.09 -50.36 -34.45
C ALA A 65 -28.86 -49.05 -34.29
N ASP A 66 -28.87 -48.20 -35.29
CA ASP A 66 -29.60 -46.92 -35.31
C ASP A 66 -31.01 -47.10 -34.79
N ALA A 67 -31.39 -46.35 -33.75
CA ALA A 67 -32.69 -46.51 -33.11
C ALA A 67 -33.28 -45.13 -32.70
N PRO A 68 -34.65 -45.04 -32.70
CA PRO A 68 -35.29 -43.84 -32.18
C PRO A 68 -35.09 -43.71 -30.69
N LEU A 69 -34.70 -42.50 -30.27
CA LEU A 69 -34.62 -42.03 -28.88
C LEU A 69 -35.82 -41.15 -28.61
N VAL A 70 -36.49 -41.39 -27.51
CA VAL A 70 -37.52 -40.50 -26.94
C VAL A 70 -37.09 -40.09 -25.56
N VAL A 71 -37.03 -38.81 -25.28
CA VAL A 71 -36.73 -38.28 -23.95
C VAL A 71 -37.95 -37.60 -23.36
N ARG A 72 -38.26 -37.94 -22.10
CA ARG A 72 -39.35 -37.32 -21.32
C ARG A 72 -38.80 -36.71 -20.05
N ALA A 73 -39.22 -35.50 -19.73
CA ALA A 73 -39.01 -34.82 -18.45
C ALA A 73 -40.34 -34.85 -17.67
N ASP A 74 -40.37 -35.46 -16.49
CA ASP A 74 -41.57 -35.63 -15.64
C ASP A 74 -42.79 -36.10 -16.45
N HIS A 75 -42.60 -37.07 -17.31
CA HIS A 75 -43.59 -37.69 -18.23
C HIS A 75 -43.94 -36.90 -19.50
N GLN A 76 -43.50 -35.67 -19.67
CA GLN A 76 -43.69 -34.87 -20.89
C GLN A 76 -42.55 -35.17 -21.90
N GLU A 77 -42.90 -35.47 -23.16
CA GLU A 77 -41.92 -35.65 -24.23
C GLU A 77 -41.23 -34.28 -24.54
N VAL A 78 -39.94 -34.27 -24.41
CA VAL A 78 -39.12 -33.04 -24.60
C VAL A 78 -38.14 -33.16 -25.80
N GLU A 79 -37.88 -34.41 -26.26
CA GLU A 79 -36.98 -34.61 -27.39
C GLU A 79 -37.33 -35.96 -28.07
N ARG A 80 -37.24 -35.95 -29.41
CA ARG A 80 -37.34 -37.18 -30.23
C ARG A 80 -36.30 -37.09 -31.37
N ARG A 81 -35.40 -38.08 -31.40
CA ARG A 81 -34.36 -38.15 -32.45
C ARG A 81 -33.95 -39.61 -32.70
N SER A 82 -33.15 -39.85 -33.77
CA SER A 82 -32.49 -41.16 -33.97
C SER A 82 -31.06 -41.08 -33.44
N LEU A 83 -30.58 -42.09 -32.72
CA LEU A 83 -29.19 -42.25 -32.34
C LEU A 83 -28.55 -43.40 -33.08
N SER A 84 -27.36 -43.15 -33.66
CA SER A 84 -26.44 -44.15 -34.17
C SER A 84 -25.55 -44.71 -33.04
N VAL A 85 -24.78 -45.76 -33.36
CA VAL A 85 -23.74 -46.28 -32.42
C VAL A 85 -22.77 -45.17 -32.03
N GLY A 86 -22.47 -45.05 -30.75
CA GLY A 86 -21.55 -44.05 -30.21
C GLY A 86 -22.04 -43.32 -28.98
N THR A 87 -21.22 -42.42 -28.48
CA THR A 87 -21.55 -41.50 -27.39
C THR A 87 -22.08 -40.20 -27.97
N HIS A 88 -23.30 -39.81 -27.58
CA HIS A 88 -23.97 -38.62 -28.04
C HIS A 88 -24.23 -37.67 -26.87
N THR A 89 -23.83 -36.42 -27.02
CA THR A 89 -24.10 -35.34 -26.07
C THR A 89 -24.94 -34.26 -26.75
N PHE A 90 -26.10 -33.94 -26.15
CA PHE A 90 -27.06 -32.96 -26.68
C PHE A 90 -27.93 -32.36 -25.55
N ASN A 91 -28.52 -31.22 -25.79
CA ASN A 91 -29.44 -30.56 -24.86
C ASN A 91 -30.90 -30.95 -25.13
N VAL A 92 -31.63 -31.28 -24.07
CA VAL A 92 -33.07 -31.28 -24.04
C VAL A 92 -33.56 -30.07 -23.27
N TYR A 93 -34.75 -29.59 -23.58
CA TYR A 93 -35.25 -28.32 -23.06
C TYR A 93 -36.50 -28.52 -22.22
N VAL A 94 -36.51 -27.92 -21.03
CA VAL A 94 -37.64 -27.93 -20.10
C VAL A 94 -38.10 -26.49 -19.80
N ASP A 95 -39.27 -26.33 -19.24
CA ASP A 95 -39.72 -25.03 -18.75
C ASP A 95 -38.82 -24.53 -17.63
N PRO A 96 -38.50 -23.23 -17.58
CA PRO A 96 -37.68 -22.67 -16.51
C PRO A 96 -38.34 -22.87 -15.15
N VAL A 97 -37.54 -23.20 -14.14
CA VAL A 97 -38.02 -23.35 -12.78
C VAL A 97 -37.84 -22.06 -11.98
N GLU A 98 -38.82 -21.69 -11.16
CA GLU A 98 -38.74 -20.54 -10.25
C GLU A 98 -38.10 -20.93 -8.90
N THR A 99 -38.20 -22.18 -8.50
CA THR A 99 -37.58 -22.76 -7.31
C THR A 99 -36.94 -24.09 -7.67
N ALA A 100 -35.87 -24.41 -6.96
CA ALA A 100 -35.14 -25.66 -7.18
C ALA A 100 -36.06 -26.86 -7.00
N ARG A 101 -36.08 -27.79 -7.97
CA ARG A 101 -36.87 -28.99 -7.90
C ARG A 101 -36.18 -30.22 -8.47
N GLN A 102 -36.49 -31.38 -7.95
CA GLN A 102 -36.10 -32.66 -8.56
C GLN A 102 -36.95 -32.89 -9.80
N MET A 103 -36.33 -33.39 -10.87
CA MET A 103 -36.92 -33.74 -12.13
C MET A 103 -36.42 -35.11 -12.57
N VAL A 104 -37.31 -35.93 -13.08
CA VAL A 104 -36.94 -37.25 -13.61
C VAL A 104 -36.85 -37.18 -15.14
N ILE A 105 -35.67 -37.41 -15.65
CA ILE A 105 -35.42 -37.52 -17.09
C ILE A 105 -35.46 -38.99 -17.47
N ASN A 106 -36.50 -39.37 -18.19
CA ASN A 106 -36.63 -40.70 -18.73
C ASN A 106 -36.26 -40.70 -20.20
N TYR A 107 -35.47 -41.66 -20.65
CA TYR A 107 -35.20 -41.84 -22.05
C TYR A 107 -35.39 -43.28 -22.46
N GLU A 108 -35.95 -43.48 -23.65
CA GLU A 108 -36.26 -44.78 -24.23
C GLU A 108 -35.53 -44.88 -25.57
N ILE A 109 -34.75 -45.95 -25.73
CA ILE A 109 -34.03 -46.25 -26.96
C ILE A 109 -34.08 -47.74 -27.24
N ALA A 110 -34.47 -48.15 -28.47
CA ALA A 110 -34.57 -49.55 -28.86
C ALA A 110 -35.42 -50.40 -27.86
N GLY A 111 -36.50 -49.85 -27.26
CA GLY A 111 -37.37 -50.54 -26.32
C GLY A 111 -36.79 -50.68 -24.90
N LYS A 112 -35.63 -50.10 -24.61
CA LYS A 112 -35.05 -50.02 -23.26
C LYS A 112 -35.24 -48.61 -22.70
N SER A 113 -35.71 -48.54 -21.45
CA SER A 113 -35.91 -47.28 -20.73
C SER A 113 -34.91 -47.16 -19.61
N GLU A 114 -34.30 -45.97 -19.51
CA GLU A 114 -33.46 -45.57 -18.38
C GLU A 114 -33.96 -44.24 -17.83
N SER A 115 -33.62 -43.93 -16.56
CA SER A 115 -34.00 -42.68 -15.92
C SER A 115 -32.82 -42.09 -15.15
N ALA A 116 -32.77 -40.77 -15.15
CA ALA A 116 -31.84 -40.00 -14.34
C ALA A 116 -32.64 -38.96 -13.54
N GLU A 117 -32.42 -38.92 -12.24
CA GLU A 117 -32.94 -37.84 -11.41
C GLU A 117 -31.93 -36.67 -11.42
N VAL A 118 -32.42 -35.48 -11.73
CA VAL A 118 -31.64 -34.26 -11.76
C VAL A 118 -32.31 -33.20 -10.91
N ARG A 119 -31.49 -32.41 -10.22
CA ARG A 119 -31.99 -31.24 -9.52
C ARG A 119 -31.83 -30.03 -10.43
N VAL A 120 -32.95 -29.48 -10.86
CA VAL A 120 -32.98 -28.27 -11.71
C VAL A 120 -33.08 -27.04 -10.82
N GLU A 121 -32.15 -26.12 -10.98
CA GLU A 121 -32.04 -24.89 -10.20
C GLU A 121 -32.56 -23.70 -11.03
N PRO A 122 -33.11 -22.64 -10.40
CA PRO A 122 -33.47 -21.41 -11.09
C PRO A 122 -32.25 -20.77 -11.77
N VAL A 123 -32.48 -20.09 -12.86
CA VAL A 123 -31.44 -19.33 -13.58
C VAL A 123 -31.59 -17.85 -13.27
N ARG A 124 -30.49 -17.24 -12.83
CA ARG A 124 -30.45 -15.80 -12.58
C ARG A 124 -30.44 -15.02 -13.89
N LYS A 125 -31.27 -13.99 -14.02
CA LYS A 125 -31.14 -12.98 -15.09
C LYS A 125 -30.03 -12.02 -14.76
N LEU A 126 -28.79 -12.44 -15.02
CA LEU A 126 -27.56 -11.81 -14.57
C LEU A 126 -26.70 -11.37 -15.77
N LEU A 127 -26.20 -10.15 -15.75
CA LEU A 127 -25.11 -9.70 -16.61
C LEU A 127 -23.79 -9.95 -15.88
N ILE A 128 -22.89 -10.72 -16.49
CA ILE A 128 -21.55 -11.00 -15.99
C ILE A 128 -20.55 -10.25 -16.85
N CYS A 129 -19.92 -9.22 -16.29
CA CYS A 129 -18.84 -8.49 -16.94
C CYS A 129 -17.51 -9.23 -16.75
N ILE A 130 -16.79 -9.48 -17.83
CA ILE A 130 -15.43 -10.06 -17.80
C ILE A 130 -14.43 -8.95 -17.99
N LEU A 131 -13.47 -8.82 -17.07
CA LEU A 131 -12.39 -7.83 -17.13
C LEU A 131 -11.05 -8.50 -17.45
N PRO A 132 -10.70 -8.65 -18.74
CA PRO A 132 -9.40 -9.22 -19.11
C PRO A 132 -8.27 -8.27 -18.75
N HIS A 133 -7.23 -8.80 -18.12
CA HIS A 133 -6.03 -8.06 -17.72
C HIS A 133 -4.86 -9.02 -17.56
N SER A 134 -3.69 -8.52 -17.22
CA SER A 134 -2.57 -9.30 -16.71
C SER A 134 -2.24 -8.81 -15.31
N HIS A 135 -2.08 -9.71 -14.35
CA HIS A 135 -1.45 -9.34 -13.09
C HIS A 135 0.00 -8.94 -13.35
N HIS A 136 0.41 -7.83 -12.73
CA HIS A 136 1.76 -7.28 -12.90
C HIS A 136 2.58 -7.55 -11.65
N ASP A 137 3.52 -8.51 -11.76
CA ASP A 137 4.66 -8.63 -10.88
C ASP A 137 5.87 -7.94 -11.50
N LEU A 138 6.56 -7.08 -10.78
CA LEU A 138 7.83 -6.49 -11.24
C LEU A 138 8.98 -7.48 -11.02
N GLY A 139 8.91 -8.65 -11.61
CA GLY A 139 9.80 -9.77 -11.39
C GLY A 139 9.04 -11.03 -11.00
N TYR A 140 9.36 -11.64 -9.85
CA TYR A 140 8.78 -12.83 -9.23
C TYR A 140 8.88 -14.07 -10.12
N THR A 141 8.10 -14.13 -11.20
CA THR A 141 8.04 -15.25 -12.15
C THR A 141 9.17 -15.26 -13.18
N ASP A 142 9.80 -14.10 -13.44
CA ASP A 142 10.90 -13.93 -14.40
C ASP A 142 11.78 -12.73 -13.96
N LEU A 143 12.91 -12.53 -14.65
CA LEU A 143 13.74 -11.33 -14.45
C LEU A 143 12.94 -10.07 -14.86
N GLN A 144 13.17 -8.97 -14.16
CA GLN A 144 12.44 -7.71 -14.39
C GLN A 144 12.52 -7.27 -15.86
N SER A 145 13.68 -7.36 -16.52
CA SER A 145 13.82 -7.01 -17.94
C SER A 145 12.91 -7.82 -18.85
N ASN A 146 12.75 -9.12 -18.58
CA ASN A 146 11.87 -9.99 -19.37
C ASN A 146 10.39 -9.64 -19.11
N VAL A 147 10.07 -9.29 -17.86
CA VAL A 147 8.71 -8.85 -17.51
C VAL A 147 8.36 -7.51 -18.17
N GLU A 148 9.30 -6.55 -18.23
CA GLU A 148 9.14 -5.29 -18.96
C GLU A 148 8.79 -5.52 -20.44
N GLU A 149 9.56 -6.37 -21.12
CA GLU A 149 9.30 -6.73 -22.52
C GLU A 149 7.93 -7.39 -22.68
N LYS A 150 7.59 -8.32 -21.79
CA LYS A 150 6.32 -9.05 -21.81
C LYS A 150 5.12 -8.11 -21.62
N GLN A 151 5.17 -7.18 -20.64
CA GLN A 151 4.07 -6.26 -20.40
C GLN A 151 3.86 -5.28 -21.58
N MET A 152 4.93 -4.81 -22.20
CA MET A 152 4.82 -4.02 -23.43
C MET A 152 4.26 -4.84 -24.62
N ALA A 153 4.65 -6.10 -24.75
CA ALA A 153 4.11 -6.99 -25.77
C ALA A 153 2.62 -7.29 -25.56
N ASN A 154 2.19 -7.42 -24.28
CA ASN A 154 0.78 -7.62 -23.91
C ASN A 154 -0.09 -6.44 -24.37
N ILE A 155 0.40 -5.20 -24.27
CA ILE A 155 -0.31 -4.02 -24.80
C ILE A 155 -0.53 -4.16 -26.31
N SER A 156 0.54 -4.43 -27.06
CA SER A 156 0.46 -4.61 -28.52
C SER A 156 -0.47 -5.76 -28.89
N ARG A 157 -0.38 -6.88 -28.17
CA ARG A 157 -1.24 -8.05 -28.39
C ARG A 157 -2.71 -7.76 -28.05
N GLY A 158 -2.98 -7.05 -26.98
CA GLY A 158 -4.33 -6.61 -26.61
C GLY A 158 -4.98 -5.74 -27.69
N ILE A 159 -4.23 -4.80 -28.28
CA ILE A 159 -4.69 -3.96 -29.40
C ILE A 159 -4.98 -4.83 -30.63
N GLU A 160 -4.10 -5.77 -30.95
CA GLU A 160 -4.30 -6.70 -32.09
C GLU A 160 -5.56 -7.53 -31.93
N LEU A 161 -5.78 -8.12 -30.74
CA LEU A 161 -6.97 -8.93 -30.45
C LEU A 161 -8.26 -8.11 -30.50
N ALA A 162 -8.24 -6.88 -29.96
CA ALA A 162 -9.39 -5.98 -30.04
C ALA A 162 -9.73 -5.64 -31.51
N ARG A 163 -8.72 -5.42 -32.33
CA ARG A 163 -8.89 -5.19 -33.78
C ARG A 163 -9.49 -6.41 -34.48
N ASN A 164 -8.97 -7.61 -34.21
CA ASN A 164 -9.39 -8.86 -34.84
C ASN A 164 -10.83 -9.24 -34.46
N THR A 165 -11.28 -8.86 -33.26
CA THR A 165 -12.65 -9.14 -32.78
C THR A 165 -13.62 -7.97 -32.94
N ALA A 166 -13.22 -6.87 -33.59
CA ALA A 166 -14.06 -5.66 -33.76
C ALA A 166 -15.42 -5.93 -34.39
N ASN A 167 -15.50 -6.95 -35.24
CA ASN A 167 -16.74 -7.38 -35.92
C ASN A 167 -17.57 -8.42 -35.13
N TYR A 168 -17.13 -8.84 -33.95
CA TYR A 168 -17.89 -9.74 -33.10
C TYR A 168 -19.14 -9.06 -32.54
N PRO A 169 -20.15 -9.83 -32.15
CA PRO A 169 -21.32 -9.26 -31.49
C PRO A 169 -20.94 -8.40 -30.28
N PRO A 170 -21.75 -7.38 -29.95
CA PRO A 170 -21.55 -6.62 -28.72
C PRO A 170 -21.42 -7.53 -27.48
N GLY A 171 -20.47 -7.22 -26.60
CA GLY A 171 -20.13 -8.02 -25.43
C GLY A 171 -19.12 -9.15 -25.68
N ALA A 172 -18.93 -9.61 -26.94
CA ALA A 172 -17.90 -10.62 -27.28
C ALA A 172 -16.64 -10.03 -27.92
N ARG A 173 -16.56 -8.70 -28.05
CA ARG A 173 -15.37 -8.00 -28.57
C ARG A 173 -14.32 -7.95 -27.49
N PHE A 174 -13.06 -8.21 -27.87
CA PHE A 174 -11.96 -8.16 -26.92
C PHE A 174 -11.71 -6.73 -26.42
N VAL A 175 -11.49 -6.61 -25.13
CA VAL A 175 -11.02 -5.40 -24.45
C VAL A 175 -9.89 -5.82 -23.53
N TRP A 176 -8.81 -5.04 -23.46
CA TRP A 176 -7.71 -5.30 -22.54
C TRP A 176 -7.61 -4.19 -21.50
N ASN A 177 -7.68 -4.55 -20.23
CA ASN A 177 -7.52 -3.62 -19.13
C ASN A 177 -6.06 -3.59 -18.69
N LEU A 178 -5.44 -2.43 -18.72
CA LEU A 178 -4.15 -2.23 -18.06
C LEU A 178 -4.44 -2.18 -16.56
N GLU A 179 -4.02 -3.22 -15.85
CA GLU A 179 -4.25 -3.35 -14.40
C GLU A 179 -3.61 -2.19 -13.67
N VAL A 180 -2.33 -1.95 -13.92
CA VAL A 180 -1.55 -0.82 -13.48
C VAL A 180 -0.81 -0.21 -14.65
N LEU A 181 -0.33 1.02 -14.51
CA LEU A 181 0.16 1.81 -15.64
C LEU A 181 1.69 1.75 -15.85
N TRP A 182 2.43 1.02 -15.03
CA TRP A 182 3.87 0.84 -15.20
C TRP A 182 4.24 0.32 -16.61
N GLY A 183 3.56 -0.72 -17.09
CA GLY A 183 3.76 -1.25 -18.45
C GLY A 183 3.44 -0.22 -19.54
N ALA A 184 2.41 0.62 -19.34
CA ALA A 184 2.08 1.71 -20.25
C ALA A 184 3.14 2.82 -20.24
N ASP A 185 3.68 3.18 -19.07
CA ASP A 185 4.77 4.16 -18.96
C ASP A 185 6.04 3.65 -19.68
N LEU A 186 6.40 2.38 -19.51
CA LEU A 186 7.48 1.74 -20.25
C LEU A 186 7.23 1.83 -21.77
N PHE A 187 6.03 1.48 -22.20
CA PHE A 187 5.61 1.52 -23.61
C PHE A 187 5.73 2.94 -24.18
N MET A 188 5.18 3.93 -23.48
CA MET A 188 5.21 5.34 -23.90
C MET A 188 6.61 5.94 -23.94
N ARG A 189 7.54 5.47 -23.09
CA ARG A 189 8.93 5.96 -23.06
C ARG A 189 9.83 5.27 -24.09
N THR A 190 9.56 4.02 -24.45
CA THR A 190 10.51 3.20 -25.23
C THR A 190 10.07 2.94 -26.66
N LYS A 191 8.76 2.93 -26.93
CA LYS A 191 8.22 2.62 -28.27
C LYS A 191 8.28 3.80 -29.23
N THR A 192 8.19 3.51 -30.52
CA THR A 192 8.18 4.51 -31.59
C THR A 192 6.91 5.38 -31.53
N GLU A 193 6.97 6.57 -32.13
CA GLU A 193 5.81 7.46 -32.16
C GLU A 193 4.56 6.83 -32.79
N PRO A 194 4.64 6.09 -33.91
CA PRO A 194 3.48 5.38 -34.43
C PRO A 194 2.86 4.37 -33.44
N GLU A 195 3.67 3.60 -32.72
CA GLU A 195 3.19 2.64 -31.71
C GLU A 195 2.52 3.36 -30.54
N ARG A 196 3.09 4.49 -30.07
CA ARG A 196 2.49 5.33 -29.02
C ARG A 196 1.12 5.86 -29.45
N GLN A 197 1.03 6.36 -30.71
CA GLN A 197 -0.25 6.85 -31.26
C GLN A 197 -1.28 5.74 -31.44
N GLU A 198 -0.82 4.52 -31.73
CA GLU A 198 -1.68 3.33 -31.78
C GLU A 198 -2.29 3.02 -30.41
N LEU A 199 -1.50 3.03 -29.32
CA LEU A 199 -2.00 2.88 -27.97
C LEU A 199 -3.02 3.98 -27.61
N ILE A 200 -2.71 5.25 -27.87
CA ILE A 200 -3.62 6.38 -27.63
C ILE A 200 -4.93 6.18 -28.42
N SER A 201 -4.86 5.76 -29.67
CA SER A 201 -6.03 5.49 -30.50
C SER A 201 -6.86 4.30 -29.96
N ALA A 202 -6.19 3.25 -29.49
CA ALA A 202 -6.85 2.06 -28.92
C ALA A 202 -7.60 2.41 -27.61
N VAL A 203 -7.00 3.25 -26.76
CA VAL A 203 -7.66 3.77 -25.55
C VAL A 203 -8.90 4.58 -25.93
N LYS A 204 -8.79 5.52 -26.88
CA LYS A 204 -9.93 6.32 -27.36
C LYS A 204 -11.08 5.49 -27.93
N ARG A 205 -10.78 4.32 -28.51
CA ARG A 205 -11.77 3.39 -29.07
C ARG A 205 -12.39 2.47 -28.01
N GLY A 206 -11.92 2.50 -26.75
CA GLY A 206 -12.33 1.57 -25.71
C GLY A 206 -11.78 0.14 -25.91
N TRP A 207 -10.75 -0.04 -26.72
CA TRP A 207 -10.07 -1.33 -26.88
C TRP A 207 -9.12 -1.63 -25.73
N ILE A 208 -8.55 -0.57 -25.15
CA ILE A 208 -7.69 -0.61 -23.97
C ILE A 208 -8.35 0.21 -22.88
N GLY A 209 -8.62 -0.43 -21.73
CA GLY A 209 -9.07 0.21 -20.49
C GLY A 209 -7.89 0.67 -19.67
N LEU A 210 -7.90 1.91 -19.18
CA LEU A 210 -6.90 2.44 -18.26
C LEU A 210 -7.42 2.37 -16.83
N ASN A 211 -6.56 1.91 -15.90
CA ASN A 211 -6.79 1.94 -14.47
C ASN A 211 -5.73 2.80 -13.78
N GLY A 212 -6.11 3.49 -12.70
CA GLY A 212 -5.39 4.66 -12.22
C GLY A 212 -4.11 4.42 -11.44
N MET A 213 -3.87 3.21 -10.90
CA MET A 213 -2.66 2.94 -10.13
C MET A 213 -1.44 2.78 -11.04
N TYR A 214 -0.28 3.29 -10.58
CA TYR A 214 0.98 3.12 -11.31
C TYR A 214 1.53 1.71 -11.20
N ALA A 215 1.46 1.12 -10.01
CA ALA A 215 1.92 -0.22 -9.68
C ALA A 215 1.03 -0.85 -8.60
N ASN A 216 1.17 -2.16 -8.33
CA ASN A 216 0.47 -2.86 -7.26
C ASN A 216 1.17 -2.60 -5.92
N GLU A 217 0.79 -1.49 -5.26
CA GLU A 217 1.47 -0.96 -4.10
C GLU A 217 1.02 -1.57 -2.77
N LEU A 218 1.97 -1.73 -1.85
CA LEU A 218 1.71 -1.88 -0.42
C LEU A 218 1.38 -0.49 0.16
N THR A 219 0.15 -0.04 -0.03
CA THR A 219 -0.27 1.33 0.24
C THR A 219 -0.09 1.78 1.68
N GLY A 220 -0.06 0.86 2.65
CA GLY A 220 0.21 1.14 4.05
C GLY A 220 1.65 1.63 4.33
N LEU A 221 2.60 1.34 3.45
CA LEU A 221 4.00 1.80 3.55
C LEU A 221 4.22 3.20 3.00
N CYS A 222 3.30 3.71 2.16
CA CYS A 222 3.45 4.99 1.47
C CYS A 222 3.55 6.18 2.43
N ARG A 223 4.24 7.22 1.99
CA ARG A 223 4.12 8.58 2.56
C ARG A 223 2.93 9.30 1.90
N PRO A 224 2.39 10.37 2.51
CA PRO A 224 1.22 11.06 1.94
C PRO A 224 1.38 11.47 0.48
N GLU A 225 2.53 12.06 0.11
CA GLU A 225 2.78 12.46 -1.28
C GLU A 225 3.02 11.25 -2.19
N GLU A 226 3.70 10.21 -1.73
CA GLU A 226 3.90 8.95 -2.46
C GLU A 226 2.55 8.33 -2.86
N LEU A 227 1.58 8.28 -1.93
CA LEU A 227 0.24 7.78 -2.22
C LEU A 227 -0.47 8.59 -3.31
N LEU A 228 -0.24 9.90 -3.39
CA LEU A 228 -0.76 10.74 -4.48
C LEU A 228 -0.03 10.46 -5.81
N GLN A 229 1.27 10.29 -5.76
CA GLN A 229 2.09 10.00 -6.95
C GLN A 229 1.71 8.65 -7.60
N LEU A 230 1.22 7.69 -6.80
CA LEU A 230 0.69 6.42 -7.30
C LEU A 230 -0.40 6.60 -8.37
N PHE A 231 -1.18 7.69 -8.29
CA PHE A 231 -2.27 7.97 -9.22
C PHE A 231 -1.94 9.08 -10.25
N ARG A 232 -0.82 9.77 -10.13
CA ARG A 232 -0.50 10.92 -10.97
C ARG A 232 -0.38 10.56 -12.44
N TYR A 233 0.33 9.49 -12.77
CA TYR A 233 0.55 9.09 -14.16
C TYR A 233 -0.76 8.80 -14.91
N SER A 234 -1.79 8.30 -14.23
CA SER A 234 -3.11 8.07 -14.83
C SER A 234 -3.75 9.37 -15.34
N THR A 235 -3.54 10.47 -14.61
CA THR A 235 -4.09 11.77 -15.00
C THR A 235 -3.38 12.33 -16.23
N GLU A 236 -2.09 12.05 -16.37
CA GLU A 236 -1.27 12.46 -17.52
C GLU A 236 -1.62 11.65 -18.77
N LEU A 237 -1.60 10.31 -18.67
CA LEU A 237 -1.92 9.42 -19.78
C LEU A 237 -3.38 9.60 -20.23
N GLY A 238 -4.32 9.72 -19.29
CA GLY A 238 -5.72 10.01 -19.58
C GLY A 238 -5.88 11.33 -20.36
N SER A 239 -5.13 12.37 -19.98
CA SER A 239 -5.11 13.65 -20.69
C SER A 239 -4.57 13.52 -22.12
N GLN A 240 -3.48 12.78 -22.32
CA GLN A 240 -2.93 12.50 -23.66
C GLN A 240 -3.92 11.72 -24.52
N CYS A 241 -4.66 10.80 -23.91
CA CYS A 241 -5.72 10.04 -24.59
C CYS A 241 -7.03 10.82 -24.74
N GLY A 242 -7.19 11.96 -24.08
CA GLY A 242 -8.42 12.77 -24.10
C GLY A 242 -9.62 12.09 -23.43
N ILE A 243 -9.38 11.20 -22.45
CA ILE A 243 -10.41 10.51 -21.66
C ILE A 243 -10.13 10.69 -20.15
N PRO A 244 -11.17 10.71 -19.30
CA PRO A 244 -10.97 10.57 -17.86
C PRO A 244 -10.55 9.13 -17.53
N VAL A 245 -9.70 8.96 -16.52
CA VAL A 245 -9.45 7.67 -15.90
C VAL A 245 -10.20 7.70 -14.56
N ASP A 246 -11.28 6.96 -14.46
CA ASP A 246 -12.20 6.96 -13.32
C ASP A 246 -12.25 5.64 -12.57
N SER A 247 -11.44 4.66 -12.98
CA SER A 247 -11.29 3.35 -12.35
C SER A 247 -9.85 3.06 -11.96
N ALA A 248 -9.68 2.24 -10.93
CA ALA A 248 -8.41 1.65 -10.51
C ALA A 248 -8.56 0.13 -10.36
N MET A 249 -7.47 -0.57 -10.61
CA MET A 249 -7.30 -1.98 -10.34
C MET A 249 -6.10 -2.20 -9.44
N ILE A 250 -6.19 -3.20 -8.58
CA ILE A 250 -5.05 -3.80 -7.87
C ILE A 250 -5.26 -5.30 -7.80
N SER A 251 -4.19 -6.07 -7.94
CA SER A 251 -4.21 -7.52 -7.78
C SER A 251 -3.17 -7.97 -6.78
N ASP A 252 -3.38 -9.15 -6.24
CA ASP A 252 -2.52 -9.88 -5.31
C ASP A 252 -2.45 -9.26 -3.91
N VAL A 253 -2.18 -7.97 -3.78
CA VAL A 253 -2.08 -7.25 -2.50
C VAL A 253 -3.38 -7.33 -1.71
N PRO A 254 -3.38 -7.88 -0.48
CA PRO A 254 -4.53 -7.89 0.42
C PRO A 254 -4.47 -6.69 1.37
N GLY A 255 -5.44 -5.83 1.30
CA GLY A 255 -5.53 -4.67 2.18
C GLY A 255 -5.01 -3.36 1.57
N TYR A 256 -5.65 -2.27 1.95
CA TYR A 256 -5.39 -0.93 1.37
C TYR A 256 -5.55 0.11 2.47
N THR A 257 -4.58 1.04 2.57
CA THR A 257 -4.66 2.09 3.60
C THR A 257 -5.83 3.05 3.34
N TRP A 258 -6.45 3.51 4.40
CA TRP A 258 -7.67 4.32 4.35
C TRP A 258 -7.54 5.60 3.50
N GLY A 259 -6.39 6.26 3.56
CA GLY A 259 -6.11 7.45 2.75
C GLY A 259 -6.10 7.23 1.24
N THR A 260 -6.09 5.97 0.78
CA THR A 260 -6.21 5.63 -0.65
C THR A 260 -7.49 6.16 -1.26
N VAL A 261 -8.58 6.25 -0.48
CA VAL A 261 -9.85 6.85 -0.95
C VAL A 261 -9.64 8.32 -1.32
N SER A 262 -8.98 9.09 -0.44
CA SER A 262 -8.68 10.50 -0.71
C SER A 262 -7.75 10.68 -1.91
N ALA A 263 -6.71 9.85 -2.04
CA ALA A 263 -5.81 9.90 -3.18
C ALA A 263 -6.52 9.58 -4.52
N MET A 264 -7.40 8.58 -4.53
CA MET A 264 -8.25 8.24 -5.67
C MET A 264 -9.18 9.40 -6.04
N ALA A 265 -9.83 10.03 -5.06
CA ALA A 265 -10.72 11.17 -5.29
C ALA A 265 -9.98 12.36 -5.91
N GLN A 266 -8.75 12.66 -5.44
CA GLN A 266 -7.88 13.69 -6.03
C GLN A 266 -7.50 13.39 -7.49
N ALA A 267 -7.45 12.11 -7.88
CA ALA A 267 -7.20 11.67 -9.26
C ALA A 267 -8.47 11.62 -10.12
N GLY A 268 -9.66 11.76 -9.52
CA GLY A 268 -10.93 11.59 -10.20
C GLY A 268 -11.38 10.13 -10.35
N ILE A 269 -10.74 9.20 -9.61
CA ILE A 269 -11.08 7.78 -9.60
C ILE A 269 -12.30 7.56 -8.71
N ARG A 270 -13.25 6.82 -9.21
CA ARG A 270 -14.54 6.54 -8.61
C ARG A 270 -14.77 5.06 -8.35
N TYR A 271 -14.08 4.19 -9.09
CA TYR A 271 -14.26 2.75 -9.09
C TYR A 271 -12.97 2.04 -8.73
N PHE A 272 -13.03 1.10 -7.81
CA PHE A 272 -11.89 0.32 -7.36
C PHE A 272 -12.17 -1.18 -7.44
N SER A 273 -11.64 -1.83 -8.47
CA SER A 273 -11.61 -3.28 -8.59
C SER A 273 -10.41 -3.82 -7.82
N ALA A 274 -10.65 -4.19 -6.58
CA ALA A 274 -9.63 -4.78 -5.71
C ALA A 274 -9.72 -6.31 -5.78
N ALA A 275 -8.63 -6.97 -6.12
CA ALA A 275 -8.60 -8.42 -6.33
C ALA A 275 -7.39 -9.04 -5.63
N PRO A 276 -7.44 -9.18 -4.29
CA PRO A 276 -6.32 -9.69 -3.50
C PRO A 276 -6.02 -11.15 -3.79
N ASN A 277 -4.88 -11.62 -3.30
CA ASN A 277 -4.56 -13.03 -3.18
C ASN A 277 -5.71 -13.76 -2.47
N TYR A 278 -5.97 -14.99 -2.83
CA TYR A 278 -7.12 -15.72 -2.34
C TYR A 278 -6.79 -16.79 -1.28
N PHE A 279 -5.51 -17.00 -0.98
CA PHE A 279 -5.08 -18.06 -0.05
C PHE A 279 -3.88 -17.71 0.85
N ASP A 280 -2.96 -16.80 0.47
CA ASP A 280 -1.71 -16.62 1.22
C ASP A 280 -1.74 -15.35 2.09
N ARG A 281 -1.61 -15.53 3.40
CA ARG A 281 -1.47 -14.46 4.41
C ARG A 281 -2.51 -13.35 4.28
N ILE A 282 -3.78 -13.72 4.17
CA ILE A 282 -4.91 -12.80 3.97
C ILE A 282 -5.95 -12.82 5.11
N GLY A 283 -5.71 -13.60 6.16
CA GLY A 283 -6.65 -13.74 7.28
C GLY A 283 -8.08 -14.02 6.82
N THR A 284 -9.03 -13.21 7.28
CA THR A 284 -10.44 -13.32 6.89
C THR A 284 -10.85 -12.36 5.78
N PHE A 285 -9.94 -11.63 5.16
CA PHE A 285 -10.23 -10.55 4.21
C PHE A 285 -11.19 -10.98 3.09
N MET A 286 -10.89 -12.10 2.41
CA MET A 286 -11.75 -12.60 1.34
C MET A 286 -13.11 -13.10 1.86
N VAL A 287 -13.17 -13.66 3.05
CA VAL A 287 -14.43 -14.11 3.68
C VAL A 287 -15.36 -12.93 3.94
N GLU A 288 -14.79 -11.82 4.38
CA GLU A 288 -15.55 -10.63 4.70
C GLU A 288 -16.07 -9.90 3.46
N TRP A 289 -15.26 -9.79 2.39
CA TRP A 289 -15.49 -8.79 1.35
C TRP A 289 -15.74 -9.32 -0.06
N GLN A 290 -15.41 -10.59 -0.40
CA GLN A 290 -15.65 -11.08 -1.75
C GLN A 290 -17.16 -11.09 -2.11
N ASP A 291 -17.47 -10.63 -3.30
CA ASP A 291 -18.84 -10.49 -3.84
C ASP A 291 -19.77 -9.54 -3.04
N LYS A 292 -19.18 -8.65 -2.23
CA LYS A 292 -19.92 -7.66 -1.44
C LYS A 292 -19.48 -6.24 -1.82
N PRO A 293 -20.01 -5.66 -2.90
CA PRO A 293 -19.65 -4.29 -3.30
C PRO A 293 -20.14 -3.27 -2.28
N PHE A 294 -19.35 -2.22 -2.06
CA PHE A 294 -19.66 -1.17 -1.09
C PHE A 294 -19.03 0.16 -1.46
N TRP A 295 -19.56 1.24 -0.90
CA TRP A 295 -18.91 2.54 -0.90
C TRP A 295 -17.90 2.63 0.24
N TRP A 296 -16.65 2.78 -0.09
CA TRP A 296 -15.58 3.06 0.85
C TRP A 296 -15.44 4.56 1.02
N ILE A 297 -15.66 5.03 2.25
CA ILE A 297 -15.72 6.45 2.60
C ILE A 297 -14.36 6.90 3.08
N SER A 298 -13.89 8.07 2.62
CA SER A 298 -12.62 8.67 3.03
C SER A 298 -12.56 9.00 4.53
N PRO A 299 -11.37 9.24 5.09
CA PRO A 299 -11.21 9.70 6.46
C PRO A 299 -12.03 10.95 6.80
N SER A 300 -12.13 11.91 5.87
CA SER A 300 -12.96 13.11 6.03
C SER A 300 -14.47 12.83 6.04
N GLY A 301 -14.90 11.76 5.37
CA GLY A 301 -16.31 11.45 5.14
C GLY A 301 -16.91 12.11 3.89
N ASN A 302 -16.16 12.95 3.19
CA ASN A 302 -16.66 13.76 2.06
C ASN A 302 -16.47 13.09 0.70
N GLU A 303 -15.54 12.13 0.62
CA GLU A 303 -15.16 11.44 -0.62
C GLU A 303 -15.50 9.96 -0.50
N ARG A 304 -15.76 9.30 -1.62
CA ARG A 304 -16.06 7.87 -1.64
C ARG A 304 -15.66 7.23 -2.95
N VAL A 305 -15.35 5.94 -2.87
CA VAL A 305 -15.01 5.08 -4.01
C VAL A 305 -15.85 3.81 -3.93
N LEU A 306 -16.38 3.35 -5.05
CA LEU A 306 -17.05 2.06 -5.14
C LEU A 306 -16.01 0.94 -5.19
N VAL A 307 -15.94 0.15 -4.13
CA VAL A 307 -15.04 -1.01 -4.03
C VAL A 307 -15.81 -2.29 -4.30
N TRP A 308 -15.21 -3.18 -5.07
CA TRP A 308 -15.74 -4.51 -5.28
C TRP A 308 -14.61 -5.53 -5.42
N ILE A 309 -14.63 -6.54 -4.56
CA ILE A 309 -13.71 -7.67 -4.55
C ILE A 309 -14.44 -8.87 -5.18
N PRO A 310 -13.98 -9.39 -6.34
CA PRO A 310 -14.66 -10.47 -7.03
C PRO A 310 -14.40 -11.83 -6.36
N TRP A 311 -15.21 -12.81 -6.71
CA TRP A 311 -15.02 -14.21 -6.30
C TRP A 311 -13.60 -14.68 -6.66
N THR A 312 -12.91 -15.31 -5.70
CA THR A 312 -11.52 -15.80 -5.81
C THR A 312 -10.46 -14.74 -6.13
N GLY A 313 -10.76 -13.45 -5.92
CA GLY A 313 -9.80 -12.37 -6.19
C GLY A 313 -9.34 -12.32 -7.66
N TYR A 314 -8.04 -12.14 -7.90
CA TYR A 314 -7.49 -12.06 -9.25
C TYR A 314 -7.25 -13.42 -9.91
N ALA A 315 -7.22 -14.48 -9.12
CA ALA A 315 -6.71 -15.78 -9.56
C ALA A 315 -7.77 -16.69 -10.21
N MET A 316 -8.96 -16.19 -10.52
CA MET A 316 -10.03 -17.03 -11.04
C MET A 316 -9.61 -17.82 -12.30
N SER A 317 -8.98 -17.18 -13.26
CA SER A 317 -8.50 -17.82 -14.50
C SER A 317 -7.29 -18.75 -14.30
N HIS A 318 -6.61 -18.67 -13.16
CA HIS A 318 -5.51 -19.60 -12.82
C HIS A 318 -6.02 -20.97 -12.42
N ILE A 319 -7.21 -21.05 -11.87
CA ILE A 319 -7.77 -22.25 -11.23
C ILE A 319 -9.03 -22.77 -11.90
N MET A 320 -9.68 -22.01 -12.76
CA MET A 320 -10.95 -22.33 -13.39
C MET A 320 -10.91 -22.08 -14.90
N GLN A 321 -11.67 -22.91 -15.62
CA GLN A 321 -12.00 -22.68 -17.02
C GLN A 321 -13.40 -22.07 -17.11
N LEU A 322 -13.62 -21.18 -18.07
CA LEU A 322 -14.90 -20.57 -18.32
C LEU A 322 -15.74 -21.50 -19.21
N ASP A 323 -16.58 -22.33 -18.60
CA ASP A 323 -17.44 -23.32 -19.25
C ASP A 323 -18.82 -23.39 -18.56
N THR A 324 -19.65 -24.31 -19.01
CA THR A 324 -20.99 -24.55 -18.45
C THR A 324 -20.95 -24.92 -16.95
N GLN A 325 -19.96 -25.68 -16.52
CA GLN A 325 -19.83 -26.10 -15.12
C GLN A 325 -19.47 -24.88 -14.24
N TRP A 326 -18.59 -24.02 -14.75
CA TRP A 326 -18.27 -22.78 -14.10
C TRP A 326 -19.52 -21.88 -13.92
N VAL A 327 -20.35 -21.74 -14.97
CA VAL A 327 -21.58 -20.94 -14.89
C VAL A 327 -22.54 -21.48 -13.83
N ASN A 328 -22.70 -22.80 -13.78
CA ASN A 328 -23.53 -23.46 -12.75
C ASN A 328 -22.99 -23.16 -11.34
N LYS A 329 -21.68 -23.33 -11.15
CA LYS A 329 -20.99 -23.12 -9.86
C LYS A 329 -21.05 -21.66 -9.41
N TYR A 330 -20.86 -20.74 -10.33
CA TYR A 330 -20.89 -19.32 -10.02
C TYR A 330 -22.29 -18.86 -9.58
N GLN A 331 -23.34 -19.26 -10.31
CA GLN A 331 -24.71 -18.95 -9.88
C GLN A 331 -25.07 -19.61 -8.54
N ALA A 332 -24.63 -20.84 -8.29
CA ALA A 332 -24.83 -21.50 -7.00
C ALA A 332 -24.13 -20.72 -5.87
N ARG A 333 -22.92 -20.23 -6.12
CA ARG A 333 -22.20 -19.37 -5.18
C ARG A 333 -22.98 -18.08 -4.90
N LEU A 334 -23.50 -17.41 -5.92
CA LEU A 334 -24.26 -16.18 -5.75
C LEU A 334 -25.58 -16.40 -4.98
N ASP A 335 -26.21 -17.57 -5.16
CA ASP A 335 -27.41 -17.95 -4.38
C ASP A 335 -27.05 -18.23 -2.91
N GLU A 336 -25.95 -18.95 -2.67
CA GLU A 336 -25.45 -19.28 -1.31
C GLU A 336 -25.22 -18.04 -0.47
N ILE A 337 -24.61 -17.00 -1.06
CA ILE A 337 -24.33 -15.73 -0.37
C ILE A 337 -25.49 -14.75 -0.40
N GLY A 338 -26.61 -15.10 -1.03
CA GLY A 338 -27.76 -14.21 -1.17
C GLY A 338 -27.45 -12.95 -1.99
N PHE A 339 -26.59 -13.04 -3.03
CA PHE A 339 -26.20 -11.90 -3.87
C PHE A 339 -27.43 -11.25 -4.52
N PRO A 340 -27.75 -9.98 -4.21
CA PRO A 340 -29.07 -9.42 -4.59
C PRO A 340 -29.10 -8.73 -5.95
N TYR A 341 -27.94 -8.57 -6.62
CA TYR A 341 -27.81 -7.73 -7.80
C TYR A 341 -27.95 -8.52 -9.10
N GLN A 342 -28.28 -7.81 -10.19
CA GLN A 342 -28.42 -8.35 -11.55
C GLN A 342 -27.19 -8.12 -12.43
N VAL A 343 -26.16 -7.50 -11.89
CA VAL A 343 -24.85 -7.30 -12.53
C VAL A 343 -23.79 -7.88 -11.62
N SER A 344 -22.87 -8.64 -12.18
CA SER A 344 -21.64 -9.09 -11.50
C SER A 344 -20.45 -8.94 -12.41
N TYR A 345 -19.24 -9.09 -11.87
CA TYR A 345 -18.05 -9.13 -12.69
C TYR A 345 -17.06 -10.18 -12.21
N ILE A 346 -16.18 -10.57 -13.11
CA ILE A 346 -15.06 -11.48 -12.86
C ILE A 346 -13.78 -10.89 -13.44
N ARG A 347 -12.65 -11.20 -12.78
CA ARG A 347 -11.31 -10.87 -13.27
C ARG A 347 -10.78 -12.03 -14.10
N TRP A 348 -10.10 -11.72 -15.21
CA TRP A 348 -9.53 -12.73 -16.10
C TRP A 348 -8.09 -12.38 -16.46
N SER A 349 -7.12 -13.01 -15.80
CA SER A 349 -5.69 -12.66 -15.89
C SER A 349 -4.87 -13.62 -16.77
N GLY A 350 -5.48 -14.20 -17.81
CA GLY A 350 -4.74 -14.95 -18.84
C GLY A 350 -4.06 -16.22 -18.35
N HIS A 351 -4.57 -16.89 -17.32
CA HIS A 351 -4.08 -18.16 -16.77
C HIS A 351 -2.73 -18.10 -16.01
N GLY A 352 -2.30 -16.95 -15.56
CA GLY A 352 -1.09 -16.80 -14.75
C GLY A 352 -0.69 -15.35 -14.47
N ASP A 353 0.34 -15.20 -13.64
CA ASP A 353 0.94 -13.90 -13.38
C ASP A 353 1.79 -13.47 -14.58
N ASN A 354 1.76 -12.19 -14.90
CA ASN A 354 2.40 -11.64 -16.09
C ASN A 354 2.00 -12.36 -17.39
N ALA A 355 0.78 -12.93 -17.46
CA ALA A 355 0.32 -13.71 -18.59
C ALA A 355 -0.04 -12.86 -19.81
N GLU A 356 -0.04 -13.51 -20.97
CA GLU A 356 -0.48 -12.91 -22.23
C GLU A 356 -2.01 -12.79 -22.28
N PRO A 357 -2.55 -11.82 -23.08
CA PRO A 357 -3.97 -11.72 -23.35
C PRO A 357 -4.57 -13.01 -23.93
N ASP A 358 -5.66 -13.49 -23.34
CA ASP A 358 -6.37 -14.70 -23.72
C ASP A 358 -7.54 -14.41 -24.68
N PRO A 359 -7.46 -14.80 -25.97
CA PRO A 359 -8.55 -14.60 -26.93
C PRO A 359 -9.70 -15.60 -26.79
N GLU A 360 -9.52 -16.73 -26.09
CA GLU A 360 -10.52 -17.81 -26.01
C GLU A 360 -11.81 -17.33 -25.33
N ILE A 361 -11.71 -16.35 -24.43
CA ILE A 361 -12.89 -15.76 -23.77
C ILE A 361 -13.86 -15.11 -24.76
N CYS A 362 -13.37 -14.57 -25.87
CA CYS A 362 -14.23 -13.98 -26.89
C CYS A 362 -15.11 -15.04 -27.56
N GLU A 363 -14.56 -16.20 -27.87
CA GLU A 363 -15.31 -17.31 -28.47
C GLU A 363 -16.31 -17.91 -27.48
N PHE A 364 -15.91 -18.06 -26.21
CA PHE A 364 -16.83 -18.46 -25.16
C PHE A 364 -18.03 -17.50 -25.07
N VAL A 365 -17.79 -16.21 -24.93
CA VAL A 365 -18.86 -15.19 -24.78
C VAL A 365 -19.76 -15.16 -26.02
N LYS A 366 -19.16 -15.20 -27.21
CA LYS A 366 -19.90 -15.22 -28.47
C LYS A 366 -20.83 -16.43 -28.56
N LYS A 367 -20.30 -17.63 -28.33
CA LYS A 367 -21.06 -18.88 -28.36
C LYS A 367 -22.14 -18.89 -27.27
N TRP A 368 -21.78 -18.54 -26.04
CA TRP A 368 -22.72 -18.50 -24.92
C TRP A 368 -23.90 -17.55 -25.18
N ASN A 369 -23.61 -16.31 -25.56
CA ASN A 369 -24.66 -15.30 -25.80
C ASN A 369 -25.49 -15.56 -27.06
N GLN A 370 -25.02 -16.43 -27.98
CA GLN A 370 -25.82 -16.92 -29.10
C GLN A 370 -26.78 -18.04 -28.67
N GLU A 371 -26.35 -18.89 -27.74
CA GLU A 371 -27.12 -20.06 -27.28
C GLU A 371 -28.11 -19.70 -26.15
N TYR A 372 -27.67 -18.82 -25.23
CA TYR A 372 -28.44 -18.44 -24.03
C TYR A 372 -28.74 -16.96 -24.01
N GLU A 373 -29.96 -16.63 -23.54
CA GLU A 373 -30.36 -15.25 -23.28
C GLU A 373 -29.92 -14.81 -21.88
N TRP A 374 -29.84 -15.73 -20.91
CA TRP A 374 -29.38 -15.51 -19.53
C TRP A 374 -28.59 -16.71 -18.97
N PRO A 375 -27.59 -16.48 -18.06
CA PRO A 375 -26.94 -15.19 -17.85
C PRO A 375 -26.25 -14.68 -19.13
N ARG A 376 -26.09 -13.36 -19.24
CA ARG A 376 -25.33 -12.78 -20.34
C ARG A 376 -23.93 -12.45 -19.91
N PHE A 377 -22.98 -12.59 -20.81
CA PHE A 377 -21.60 -12.17 -20.62
C PHE A 377 -21.27 -10.94 -21.43
N SER A 378 -20.41 -10.08 -20.90
CA SER A 378 -19.85 -8.93 -21.62
C SER A 378 -18.40 -8.73 -21.24
N ILE A 379 -17.52 -8.81 -22.23
CA ILE A 379 -16.12 -8.37 -22.07
C ILE A 379 -16.15 -6.84 -21.99
N SER A 380 -15.55 -6.26 -20.94
CA SER A 380 -15.73 -4.85 -20.60
C SER A 380 -14.44 -4.22 -20.08
N THR A 381 -14.35 -2.89 -20.14
CA THR A 381 -13.42 -2.13 -19.32
C THR A 381 -13.89 -2.15 -17.86
N THR A 382 -12.98 -1.86 -16.92
CA THR A 382 -13.31 -1.69 -15.50
C THR A 382 -14.35 -0.57 -15.33
N SER A 383 -14.12 0.57 -15.97
CA SER A 383 -15.01 1.73 -15.93
C SER A 383 -16.43 1.38 -16.38
N ASP A 384 -16.59 0.74 -17.55
CA ASP A 384 -17.92 0.39 -18.10
C ASP A 384 -18.67 -0.61 -17.21
N ALA A 385 -17.97 -1.62 -16.69
CA ALA A 385 -18.56 -2.62 -15.80
C ALA A 385 -19.09 -2.00 -14.51
N PHE A 386 -18.26 -1.19 -13.85
CA PHE A 386 -18.62 -0.52 -12.60
C PHE A 386 -19.67 0.57 -12.80
N ALA A 387 -19.60 1.36 -13.88
CA ALA A 387 -20.62 2.34 -14.22
C ALA A 387 -21.99 1.69 -14.50
N THR A 388 -22.00 0.53 -15.18
CA THR A 388 -23.21 -0.26 -15.41
C THR A 388 -23.83 -0.74 -14.10
N PHE A 389 -22.99 -1.22 -13.18
CA PHE A 389 -23.42 -1.66 -11.86
C PHE A 389 -23.92 -0.49 -11.00
N GLU A 390 -23.17 0.60 -10.92
CA GLU A 390 -23.53 1.77 -10.13
C GLU A 390 -24.87 2.36 -10.57
N LYS A 391 -25.10 2.47 -11.89
CA LYS A 391 -26.34 3.00 -12.45
C LYS A 391 -27.58 2.24 -11.96
N GLN A 392 -27.46 0.93 -11.76
CA GLN A 392 -28.57 0.09 -11.33
C GLN A 392 -28.66 -0.03 -9.82
N HIS A 393 -27.53 -0.13 -9.12
CA HIS A 393 -27.46 -0.58 -7.73
C HIS A 393 -26.71 0.36 -6.80
N GLY A 394 -26.03 1.38 -7.30
CA GLY A 394 -25.14 2.23 -6.49
C GLY A 394 -25.83 2.90 -5.28
N HIS A 395 -27.15 3.18 -5.38
CA HIS A 395 -27.95 3.77 -4.31
C HIS A 395 -28.32 2.79 -3.17
N GLN A 396 -28.15 1.49 -3.41
CA GLN A 396 -28.48 0.41 -2.46
C GLN A 396 -27.28 -0.07 -1.66
N LEU A 397 -26.07 0.37 -2.07
CA LEU A 397 -24.82 -0.15 -1.50
C LEU A 397 -24.60 0.35 -0.08
N PRO A 398 -24.12 -0.53 0.81
CA PRO A 398 -23.66 -0.12 2.13
C PRO A 398 -22.46 0.82 2.02
N GLN A 399 -22.28 1.63 3.05
CA GLN A 399 -21.16 2.56 3.17
C GLN A 399 -20.32 2.15 4.38
N PHE A 400 -19.00 2.06 4.18
CA PHE A 400 -18.06 1.73 5.23
C PHE A 400 -16.97 2.79 5.34
N LYS A 401 -16.60 3.14 6.56
CA LYS A 401 -15.57 4.11 6.90
C LYS A 401 -14.55 3.43 7.80
N GLY A 402 -13.29 3.34 7.36
CA GLY A 402 -12.22 2.70 8.12
C GLY A 402 -11.11 2.18 7.23
N ASP A 403 -10.06 1.68 7.86
CA ASP A 403 -8.85 1.16 7.24
C ASP A 403 -8.99 -0.33 6.88
N LEU A 404 -8.41 -0.73 5.75
CA LEU A 404 -8.38 -2.12 5.27
C LEU A 404 -6.98 -2.74 5.33
N THR A 405 -6.01 -2.10 5.93
CA THR A 405 -4.64 -2.62 6.09
C THR A 405 -4.39 -3.18 7.49
N PRO A 406 -3.22 -3.79 7.71
CA PRO A 406 -2.25 -4.30 6.74
C PRO A 406 -2.47 -5.78 6.46
N TYR A 407 -1.61 -6.36 5.60
CA TYR A 407 -1.38 -7.83 5.56
C TYR A 407 0.04 -8.18 5.13
N TRP A 408 0.56 -7.57 4.05
CA TRP A 408 1.87 -7.92 3.48
C TRP A 408 2.95 -6.87 3.72
N GLU A 409 2.61 -5.79 4.38
CA GLU A 409 3.52 -4.70 4.72
C GLU A 409 4.68 -5.16 5.62
N ASP A 410 4.50 -6.25 6.39
CA ASP A 410 5.55 -6.83 7.22
C ASP A 410 6.76 -7.32 6.43
N GLY A 411 6.56 -7.64 5.15
CA GLY A 411 7.65 -7.97 4.22
C GLY A 411 8.72 -6.89 4.09
N ALA A 412 8.37 -5.61 4.24
CA ALA A 412 9.33 -4.50 4.25
C ALA A 412 10.39 -4.61 5.35
N GLY A 413 10.09 -5.32 6.44
CA GLY A 413 11.06 -5.62 7.51
C GLY A 413 12.18 -6.58 7.09
N SER A 414 12.07 -7.26 5.94
CA SER A 414 13.13 -8.14 5.41
C SER A 414 14.26 -7.39 4.68
N SER A 415 14.07 -6.10 4.43
CA SER A 415 15.03 -5.20 3.76
C SER A 415 15.02 -3.82 4.40
N ALA A 416 15.30 -3.77 5.68
CA ALA A 416 15.15 -2.57 6.51
C ALA A 416 16.01 -1.39 6.05
N LEU A 417 17.20 -1.65 5.51
CA LEU A 417 18.05 -0.59 4.97
C LEU A 417 17.39 0.11 3.77
N GLU A 418 16.93 -0.66 2.81
CA GLU A 418 16.32 -0.16 1.58
C GLU A 418 14.97 0.51 1.88
N THR A 419 14.18 -0.06 2.79
CA THR A 419 12.94 0.56 3.29
C THR A 419 13.20 1.93 3.93
N ARG A 420 14.25 2.03 4.76
CA ARG A 420 14.70 3.31 5.34
C ARG A 420 15.08 4.32 4.26
N LEU A 421 15.87 3.91 3.25
CA LEU A 421 16.30 4.78 2.15
C LEU A 421 15.08 5.30 1.36
N ASN A 422 14.14 4.43 1.01
CA ASN A 422 12.95 4.79 0.26
C ASN A 422 12.05 5.77 1.02
N ARG A 423 11.78 5.49 2.31
CA ARG A 423 11.01 6.38 3.19
C ARG A 423 11.66 7.76 3.32
N GLY A 424 12.99 7.80 3.49
CA GLY A 424 13.76 9.05 3.54
C GLY A 424 13.74 9.81 2.22
N ALA A 425 13.78 9.10 1.08
CA ALA A 425 13.68 9.70 -0.26
C ALA A 425 12.32 10.34 -0.50
N ALA A 426 11.22 9.68 -0.15
CA ALA A 426 9.87 10.22 -0.29
C ALA A 426 9.67 11.53 0.49
N GLU A 427 10.14 11.59 1.75
CA GLU A 427 10.09 12.82 2.56
C GLU A 427 10.98 13.92 1.97
N ARG A 428 12.19 13.58 1.51
CA ARG A 428 13.12 14.55 0.92
C ARG A 428 12.62 15.12 -0.39
N LEU A 429 11.91 14.33 -1.21
CA LEU A 429 11.29 14.81 -2.46
C LEU A 429 10.23 15.87 -2.18
N ALA A 430 9.32 15.62 -1.24
CA ALA A 430 8.30 16.61 -0.84
C ALA A 430 8.97 17.88 -0.27
N GLN A 431 10.01 17.72 0.57
CA GLN A 431 10.77 18.82 1.11
C GLN A 431 11.54 19.60 0.03
N ALA A 432 12.16 18.90 -0.94
CA ALA A 432 12.90 19.54 -2.05
C ALA A 432 11.97 20.33 -2.98
N ALA A 433 10.76 19.82 -3.25
CA ALA A 433 9.76 20.57 -4.03
C ALA A 433 9.37 21.86 -3.32
N THR A 434 9.10 21.80 -2.01
CA THR A 434 8.77 22.98 -1.18
C THR A 434 9.94 23.93 -1.06
N LEU A 435 11.17 23.45 -0.87
CA LEU A 435 12.38 24.27 -0.90
C LEU A 435 12.54 25.00 -2.23
N SER A 436 12.33 24.29 -3.35
CA SER A 436 12.41 24.91 -4.67
C SER A 436 11.39 26.04 -4.82
N ALA A 437 10.16 25.82 -4.33
CA ALA A 437 9.11 26.83 -4.36
C ALA A 437 9.52 28.10 -3.59
N ILE A 438 10.14 27.94 -2.43
CA ILE A 438 10.53 29.06 -1.57
C ILE A 438 11.78 29.77 -2.10
N LEU A 439 12.83 29.03 -2.50
CA LEU A 439 14.17 29.55 -2.73
C LEU A 439 14.50 29.79 -4.20
N ALA A 440 14.22 28.81 -5.05
CA ALA A 440 14.69 28.77 -6.44
C ALA A 440 13.65 28.09 -7.36
N PRO A 441 12.49 28.73 -7.64
CA PRO A 441 11.43 28.11 -8.45
C PRO A 441 11.89 27.66 -9.85
N GLN A 442 12.93 28.32 -10.38
CA GLN A 442 13.53 27.97 -11.67
C GLN A 442 14.34 26.65 -11.64
N ALA A 443 14.71 26.16 -10.45
CA ALA A 443 15.42 24.89 -10.29
C ALA A 443 14.46 23.69 -10.29
N TYR A 444 13.15 23.91 -10.15
CA TYR A 444 12.15 22.89 -10.22
C TYR A 444 11.97 22.40 -11.67
N ASN A 445 12.14 21.10 -11.86
CA ASN A 445 11.86 20.43 -13.12
C ASN A 445 11.01 19.20 -12.81
N SER A 446 9.74 19.20 -13.20
CA SER A 446 8.80 18.11 -12.91
C SER A 446 9.30 16.75 -13.38
N SER A 447 9.93 16.68 -14.56
CA SER A 447 10.43 15.40 -15.10
C SER A 447 11.53 14.76 -14.27
N ASP A 448 12.41 15.57 -13.63
CA ASP A 448 13.43 15.06 -12.74
C ASP A 448 12.80 14.48 -11.45
N PHE A 449 11.76 15.14 -10.92
CA PHE A 449 10.99 14.63 -9.79
C PHE A 449 10.21 13.37 -10.15
N ASP A 450 9.65 13.28 -11.37
CA ASP A 450 8.90 12.10 -11.84
C ASP A 450 9.80 10.85 -11.90
N VAL A 451 11.08 11.01 -12.30
CA VAL A 451 12.05 9.91 -12.26
C VAL A 451 12.30 9.42 -10.83
N ALA A 452 12.50 10.35 -9.90
CA ALA A 452 12.77 10.02 -8.51
C ALA A 452 11.53 9.37 -7.83
N TRP A 453 10.33 9.92 -8.04
CA TRP A 453 9.08 9.35 -7.54
C TRP A 453 8.79 7.95 -8.13
N ARG A 454 9.11 7.74 -9.40
CA ARG A 454 9.00 6.40 -10.01
C ARG A 454 9.83 5.37 -9.26
N ASN A 455 11.07 5.70 -8.89
CA ASN A 455 11.91 4.79 -8.12
C ASN A 455 11.35 4.51 -6.72
N VAL A 456 10.75 5.52 -6.07
CA VAL A 456 10.05 5.35 -4.79
C VAL A 456 8.89 4.36 -4.93
N LEU A 457 8.02 4.55 -5.92
CA LEU A 457 6.87 3.69 -6.19
C LEU A 457 7.30 2.25 -6.54
N LEU A 458 8.31 2.09 -7.42
CA LEU A 458 8.78 0.75 -7.82
C LEU A 458 9.45 -0.01 -6.66
N TYR A 459 9.95 0.68 -5.64
CA TYR A 459 10.39 0.00 -4.43
C TYR A 459 9.21 -0.40 -3.54
N SER A 460 8.19 0.43 -3.38
CA SER A 460 7.01 0.15 -2.54
C SER A 460 6.01 -0.81 -3.20
N GLU A 461 6.18 -1.13 -4.48
CA GLU A 461 5.41 -2.13 -5.19
C GLU A 461 5.61 -3.52 -4.55
N HIS A 462 4.57 -4.38 -4.57
CA HIS A 462 4.48 -5.62 -3.77
C HIS A 462 5.48 -6.73 -4.13
N THR A 463 6.15 -6.68 -5.29
CA THR A 463 7.11 -7.70 -5.73
C THR A 463 8.51 -7.38 -5.22
N TRP A 464 8.94 -8.00 -4.11
CA TRP A 464 10.27 -7.80 -3.53
C TRP A 464 11.36 -8.67 -4.16
N GLY A 465 11.00 -9.80 -4.77
CA GLY A 465 11.95 -10.72 -5.39
C GLY A 465 11.28 -11.96 -5.97
N ALA A 466 12.08 -12.99 -6.22
CA ALA A 466 11.67 -14.20 -6.90
C ALA A 466 10.80 -15.13 -6.06
N TRP A 467 10.00 -15.98 -6.74
CA TRP A 467 9.17 -17.01 -6.10
C TRP A 467 9.97 -17.99 -5.21
N ASN A 468 11.26 -18.21 -5.54
CA ASN A 468 12.17 -19.07 -4.78
C ASN A 468 13.14 -18.30 -3.88
N SER A 469 12.80 -17.06 -3.51
CA SER A 469 13.66 -16.15 -2.74
C SER A 469 14.13 -16.72 -1.39
N VAL A 470 13.34 -17.60 -0.77
CA VAL A 470 13.65 -18.26 0.50
C VAL A 470 14.13 -19.68 0.29
N SER A 471 13.52 -20.45 -0.61
CA SER A 471 13.90 -21.86 -0.84
C SER A 471 15.26 -22.04 -1.52
N ASP A 472 15.73 -21.04 -2.29
CA ASP A 472 17.03 -21.05 -2.98
C ASP A 472 17.63 -19.65 -3.05
N SER A 473 17.84 -19.03 -1.89
CA SER A 473 18.14 -17.60 -1.72
C SER A 473 19.44 -17.13 -2.37
N GLU A 474 20.39 -18.02 -2.66
CA GLU A 474 21.67 -17.71 -3.32
C GLU A 474 21.61 -17.92 -4.85
N ASN A 475 20.50 -18.40 -5.39
CA ASN A 475 20.32 -18.59 -6.81
C ASN A 475 20.54 -17.27 -7.58
N PRO A 476 21.28 -17.26 -8.71
CA PRO A 476 21.46 -16.08 -9.53
C PRO A 476 20.14 -15.42 -9.94
N PHE A 477 19.11 -16.19 -10.20
CA PHE A 477 17.76 -15.70 -10.51
C PHE A 477 17.17 -14.88 -9.36
N VAL A 478 17.36 -15.31 -8.11
CA VAL A 478 16.92 -14.60 -6.89
C VAL A 478 17.74 -13.35 -6.66
N THR A 479 19.08 -13.49 -6.71
CA THR A 479 19.99 -12.38 -6.38
C THR A 479 19.93 -11.27 -7.42
N GLN A 480 19.74 -11.56 -8.69
CA GLN A 480 19.57 -10.56 -9.75
C GLN A 480 18.25 -9.77 -9.57
N GLN A 481 17.13 -10.44 -9.28
CA GLN A 481 15.87 -9.75 -9.03
C GLN A 481 15.96 -8.83 -7.82
N TRP A 482 16.57 -9.31 -6.73
CA TRP A 482 16.80 -8.46 -5.58
C TRP A 482 17.69 -7.26 -5.87
N GLN A 483 18.75 -7.41 -6.66
CA GLN A 483 19.61 -6.30 -7.04
C GLN A 483 18.82 -5.18 -7.74
N VAL A 484 17.90 -5.52 -8.64
CA VAL A 484 17.01 -4.56 -9.30
C VAL A 484 16.10 -3.88 -8.29
N LYS A 485 15.43 -4.65 -7.43
CA LYS A 485 14.53 -4.10 -6.40
C LYS A 485 15.26 -3.17 -5.43
N ARG A 486 16.42 -3.59 -4.95
CA ARG A 486 17.29 -2.77 -4.11
C ARG A 486 17.71 -1.47 -4.80
N GLN A 487 18.00 -1.55 -6.11
CA GLN A 487 18.47 -0.39 -6.87
C GLN A 487 17.42 0.71 -6.93
N PHE A 488 16.12 0.41 -6.96
CA PHE A 488 15.08 1.43 -6.89
C PHE A 488 15.19 2.29 -5.62
N ALA A 489 15.40 1.69 -4.45
CA ALA A 489 15.58 2.44 -3.20
C ALA A 489 16.86 3.26 -3.21
N VAL A 490 17.96 2.72 -3.74
CA VAL A 490 19.24 3.41 -3.85
C VAL A 490 19.14 4.60 -4.82
N ASP A 491 18.46 4.42 -5.96
CA ASP A 491 18.26 5.49 -6.93
C ASP A 491 17.31 6.56 -6.40
N ALA A 492 16.23 6.18 -5.69
CA ALA A 492 15.35 7.12 -5.00
C ALA A 492 16.13 8.00 -4.01
N GLU A 493 16.99 7.39 -3.20
CA GLU A 493 17.86 8.10 -2.25
C GLU A 493 18.82 9.07 -2.96
N ASN A 494 19.50 8.60 -4.02
CA ASN A 494 20.47 9.39 -4.76
C ASN A 494 19.83 10.55 -5.53
N GLU A 495 18.73 10.28 -6.26
CA GLU A 495 18.05 11.31 -7.05
C GLU A 495 17.36 12.33 -6.14
N SER A 496 16.75 11.92 -5.02
CA SER A 496 16.17 12.87 -4.06
C SER A 496 17.22 13.78 -3.45
N LYS A 497 18.41 13.27 -3.10
CA LYS A 497 19.55 14.09 -2.63
C LYS A 497 20.02 15.06 -3.71
N LYS A 498 20.22 14.58 -4.92
CA LYS A 498 20.66 15.41 -6.05
C LYS A 498 19.68 16.55 -6.34
N LEU A 499 18.37 16.28 -6.29
CA LEU A 499 17.33 17.31 -6.46
C LEU A 499 17.37 18.33 -5.31
N PHE A 500 17.52 17.86 -4.09
CA PHE A 500 17.63 18.69 -2.90
C PHE A 500 18.85 19.62 -2.99
N ASP A 501 20.03 19.06 -3.29
CA ASP A 501 21.28 19.81 -3.43
C ASP A 501 21.23 20.81 -4.60
N LYS A 502 20.61 20.44 -5.72
CA LYS A 502 20.40 21.32 -6.89
C LYS A 502 19.64 22.60 -6.51
N VAL A 503 18.64 22.49 -5.62
CA VAL A 503 17.90 23.67 -5.13
C VAL A 503 18.78 24.55 -4.26
N LEU A 504 19.55 23.96 -3.32
CA LEU A 504 20.44 24.70 -2.45
C LEU A 504 21.58 25.38 -3.23
N ASP A 505 22.16 24.69 -4.22
CA ASP A 505 23.21 25.27 -5.09
C ASP A 505 22.68 26.40 -5.98
N ALA A 506 21.45 26.31 -6.45
CA ALA A 506 20.80 27.38 -7.23
C ALA A 506 20.48 28.61 -6.37
N TYR A 507 20.27 28.41 -5.08
CA TYR A 507 20.02 29.49 -4.13
C TYR A 507 21.31 30.20 -3.66
N ALA A 508 22.35 29.41 -3.35
CA ALA A 508 23.58 29.91 -2.73
C ALA A 508 24.36 30.88 -3.65
N SER A 509 24.64 32.11 -3.17
CA SER A 509 25.47 33.12 -3.90
C SER A 509 26.93 33.15 -3.46
N GLU A 510 27.21 32.84 -2.19
CA GLU A 510 28.57 32.91 -1.59
C GLU A 510 28.88 31.65 -0.78
N LYS A 511 29.50 30.65 -1.41
CA LYS A 511 29.82 29.36 -0.76
C LYS A 511 30.73 29.46 0.48
N ASN A 512 31.56 30.52 0.59
CA ASN A 512 32.50 30.71 1.69
C ASN A 512 32.11 31.85 2.68
N SER A 513 30.86 32.31 2.64
CA SER A 513 30.35 33.32 3.56
C SER A 513 30.34 32.84 5.01
N SER A 514 30.58 33.78 5.95
CA SER A 514 30.33 33.54 7.37
C SER A 514 28.82 33.51 7.70
N ASN A 515 27.99 33.82 6.74
CA ASN A 515 26.54 33.81 6.88
C ASN A 515 25.96 32.45 6.50
N VAL A 516 24.96 32.05 7.25
CA VAL A 516 24.23 30.81 7.07
C VAL A 516 22.73 31.14 7.03
N ASP A 517 22.07 30.66 6.03
CA ASP A 517 20.63 30.73 5.95
C ASP A 517 20.03 29.40 6.40
N VAL A 518 18.95 29.46 7.21
CA VAL A 518 18.20 28.33 7.71
C VAL A 518 16.79 28.42 7.16
N HIS A 519 16.37 27.35 6.47
CA HIS A 519 15.11 27.29 5.74
C HIS A 519 14.10 26.36 6.45
N ASN A 520 12.87 26.83 6.53
CA ASN A 520 11.73 26.10 7.06
C ASN A 520 10.73 25.78 5.92
N THR A 521 10.52 24.52 5.65
CA THR A 521 9.56 24.04 4.64
C THR A 521 8.15 23.77 5.19
N CYS A 522 7.98 23.89 6.51
CA CYS A 522 6.69 23.72 7.17
C CYS A 522 5.90 25.03 7.26
N SER A 523 4.58 24.93 7.45
CA SER A 523 3.64 26.07 7.52
C SER A 523 3.53 26.74 8.90
N TRP A 524 4.35 26.36 9.88
CA TRP A 524 4.42 26.96 11.22
C TRP A 524 5.85 27.37 11.57
N PRO A 525 6.05 28.34 12.47
CA PRO A 525 7.41 28.75 12.90
C PRO A 525 8.10 27.62 13.64
N ARG A 526 9.41 27.50 13.47
CA ARG A 526 10.20 26.41 14.08
C ARG A 526 11.42 26.91 14.80
N THR A 527 11.72 26.27 15.95
CA THR A 527 12.93 26.48 16.75
C THR A 527 13.65 25.16 16.90
N GLU A 528 14.87 25.04 16.34
CA GLU A 528 15.64 23.79 16.36
C GLU A 528 17.15 24.05 16.44
N VAL A 529 17.85 23.05 16.97
CA VAL A 529 19.32 23.04 16.94
C VAL A 529 19.78 22.61 15.54
N ILE A 530 20.52 23.50 14.88
CA ILE A 530 21.15 23.30 13.58
C ILE A 530 22.60 22.89 13.76
N VAL A 531 23.06 21.95 12.96
CA VAL A 531 24.44 21.49 12.96
C VAL A 531 25.13 21.91 11.64
N ILE A 532 26.23 22.65 11.74
CA ILE A 532 27.05 23.08 10.60
C ILE A 532 28.35 22.29 10.57
N SER A 533 28.75 21.82 9.39
CA SER A 533 29.92 20.98 9.23
C SER A 533 31.18 21.66 9.77
N LYS A 534 32.13 20.84 10.18
CA LYS A 534 33.43 21.30 10.73
C LYS A 534 34.15 22.23 9.75
N GLU A 535 34.15 21.89 8.47
CA GLU A 535 34.85 22.65 7.43
C GLU A 535 34.27 24.08 7.30
N ARG A 536 32.95 24.18 7.28
CA ARG A 536 32.24 25.45 7.11
C ARG A 536 32.29 26.33 8.36
N SER A 537 32.37 25.73 9.53
CA SER A 537 32.38 26.40 10.83
C SER A 537 33.78 26.53 11.45
N LEU A 538 34.86 26.23 10.68
CA LEU A 538 36.25 26.25 11.19
C LEU A 538 36.62 27.61 11.80
N GLY A 539 37.09 27.60 13.05
CA GLY A 539 37.47 28.79 13.79
C GLY A 539 36.33 29.71 14.24
N LYS A 540 35.07 29.31 14.02
CA LYS A 540 33.87 30.10 14.39
C LYS A 540 33.08 29.35 15.42
N ASN A 541 32.85 29.94 16.60
CA ASN A 541 32.12 29.28 17.70
C ASN A 541 30.90 30.08 18.16
N HIS A 542 30.75 31.31 17.71
CA HIS A 542 29.72 32.23 18.13
C HIS A 542 28.76 32.51 16.95
N VAL A 543 27.47 32.54 17.23
CA VAL A 543 26.42 32.74 16.22
C VAL A 543 25.53 33.91 16.63
N LYS A 544 25.15 34.74 15.65
CA LYS A 544 24.20 35.83 15.81
C LYS A 544 23.06 35.68 14.79
N ASN A 545 21.84 36.06 15.18
CA ASN A 545 20.73 36.21 14.26
C ASN A 545 20.78 37.49 13.44
N GLU A 546 19.83 37.72 12.55
CA GLU A 546 19.71 38.92 11.68
C GLU A 546 19.66 40.24 12.46
N GLN A 547 19.15 40.23 13.69
CA GLN A 547 19.05 41.40 14.59
C GLN A 547 20.36 41.64 15.35
N GLY A 548 21.40 40.83 15.12
CA GLY A 548 22.67 40.92 15.81
C GLY A 548 22.67 40.31 17.25
N THR A 549 21.59 39.69 17.66
CA THR A 549 21.47 39.00 18.96
C THR A 549 22.25 37.69 18.93
N SER A 550 23.02 37.42 19.98
CA SER A 550 23.73 36.15 20.14
C SER A 550 22.77 35.02 20.43
N VAL A 551 22.89 33.94 19.67
CA VAL A 551 22.07 32.70 19.86
C VAL A 551 22.96 31.61 20.47
N PRO A 552 22.39 30.70 21.26
CA PRO A 552 23.12 29.59 21.86
C PRO A 552 23.88 28.76 20.85
N SER A 553 25.14 28.43 21.14
CA SER A 553 25.98 27.63 20.23
C SER A 553 26.94 26.72 21.02
N GLN A 554 27.37 25.63 20.41
CA GLN A 554 28.28 24.63 20.99
C GLN A 554 29.16 24.01 19.90
N ARG A 555 30.44 23.85 20.16
CA ARG A 555 31.34 23.02 19.36
C ARG A 555 31.16 21.57 19.81
N LEU A 556 30.72 20.68 18.94
CA LEU A 556 30.56 19.27 19.22
C LEU A 556 31.93 18.55 19.27
N SER A 557 31.96 17.39 19.93
CA SER A 557 33.17 16.55 20.04
C SER A 557 33.71 16.11 18.65
N THR A 558 32.84 15.95 17.67
CA THR A 558 33.17 15.67 16.26
C THR A 558 33.79 16.85 15.51
N GLY A 559 33.69 18.05 16.08
CA GLY A 559 34.22 19.29 15.51
C GLY A 559 33.22 20.12 14.72
N GLU A 560 31.96 19.73 14.63
CA GLU A 560 30.87 20.48 14.05
C GLU A 560 30.39 21.59 14.98
N LEU A 561 29.74 22.64 14.45
CA LEU A 561 29.13 23.71 15.22
C LEU A 561 27.62 23.52 15.30
N ALA A 562 27.10 23.29 16.50
CA ALA A 562 25.67 23.33 16.76
C ALA A 562 25.26 24.74 17.22
N PHE A 563 24.10 25.23 16.77
CA PHE A 563 23.49 26.48 17.27
C PHE A 563 21.97 26.41 17.25
N LEU A 564 21.31 27.18 18.11
CA LEU A 564 19.84 27.24 18.19
C LEU A 564 19.33 28.27 17.17
N ALA A 565 18.58 27.79 16.16
CA ALA A 565 17.84 28.64 15.24
C ALA A 565 16.42 28.81 15.81
N GLU A 566 16.12 30.00 16.33
CA GLU A 566 14.85 30.32 16.96
C GLU A 566 13.92 30.98 15.93
N ASP A 567 12.62 30.65 16.02
CA ASP A 567 11.52 31.26 15.28
C ASP A 567 11.75 31.39 13.76
N VAL A 568 12.32 30.33 13.15
CA VAL A 568 12.48 30.29 11.70
C VAL A 568 11.10 30.35 11.04
N PRO A 569 10.82 31.40 10.21
CA PRO A 569 9.48 31.67 9.76
C PRO A 569 8.89 30.55 8.90
N PRO A 570 7.56 30.35 8.93
CA PRO A 570 6.88 29.32 8.12
C PRO A 570 7.12 29.58 6.62
N LEU A 571 7.36 28.51 5.88
CA LEU A 571 7.66 28.55 4.43
C LEU A 571 8.67 29.67 4.10
N GLY A 572 9.73 29.77 4.91
CA GLY A 572 10.62 30.92 4.87
C GLY A 572 12.05 30.63 5.33
N THR A 573 12.82 31.68 5.50
CA THR A 573 14.27 31.65 5.79
C THR A 573 14.62 32.66 6.88
N ALA A 574 15.49 32.25 7.83
CA ALA A 574 16.18 33.10 8.76
C ALA A 574 17.69 33.07 8.50
N SER A 575 18.40 34.21 8.66
CA SER A 575 19.85 34.30 8.43
C SER A 575 20.63 34.42 9.74
N PHE A 576 21.79 33.79 9.78
CA PHE A 576 22.68 33.74 10.93
C PHE A 576 24.13 34.08 10.51
N HIS A 577 24.84 34.72 11.41
CA HIS A 577 26.24 35.09 11.21
C HIS A 577 27.17 34.33 12.16
N LEU A 578 28.16 33.61 11.61
CA LEU A 578 29.16 32.87 12.35
C LEU A 578 30.40 33.74 12.60
N SER A 579 30.92 33.77 13.82
CA SER A 579 32.13 34.55 14.20
C SER A 579 33.04 33.78 15.15
N PRO A 580 34.33 34.19 15.28
CA PRO A 580 35.31 33.49 16.10
C PRO A 580 35.20 33.75 17.62
N ALA A 581 34.23 34.57 18.09
CA ALA A 581 34.01 34.79 19.52
C ALA A 581 33.60 33.52 20.29
N ALA A 582 33.62 33.58 21.63
CA ALA A 582 33.20 32.48 22.49
C ALA A 582 31.69 32.10 22.26
N PRO A 583 31.34 30.83 22.36
CA PRO A 583 29.94 30.41 22.20
C PRO A 583 29.04 31.05 23.23
N HIS A 584 27.80 31.36 22.84
CA HIS A 584 26.78 31.80 23.78
C HIS A 584 26.07 30.58 24.41
N VAL A 585 25.96 30.56 25.74
CA VAL A 585 25.35 29.46 26.51
C VAL A 585 23.84 29.68 26.57
N PRO A 586 22.98 28.63 26.40
CA PRO A 586 21.55 28.78 26.54
C PRO A 586 21.13 29.10 27.97
N ALA A 587 20.03 29.82 28.14
CA ALA A 587 19.48 30.19 29.46
C ALA A 587 19.08 28.96 30.31
N LYS A 588 18.60 27.92 29.64
CA LYS A 588 18.33 26.58 30.20
C LYS A 588 19.24 25.58 29.52
N PRO A 589 20.44 25.32 30.07
CA PRO A 589 21.36 24.36 29.43
C PRO A 589 20.86 22.93 29.61
N VAL A 590 21.15 22.09 28.64
CA VAL A 590 21.01 20.65 28.84
C VAL A 590 22.25 20.11 29.55
N SER A 591 22.06 19.15 30.42
CA SER A 591 23.12 18.45 31.15
C SER A 591 22.95 16.94 31.08
N VAL A 592 24.06 16.23 31.26
CA VAL A 592 24.06 14.78 31.44
C VAL A 592 24.88 14.42 32.67
N LEU A 593 24.23 13.73 33.63
CA LEU A 593 24.86 13.30 34.88
C LEU A 593 24.30 11.95 35.31
N ASP A 594 25.15 10.98 35.61
CA ASP A 594 24.73 9.65 36.10
C ASP A 594 23.65 8.95 35.24
N GLY A 595 23.78 9.04 33.92
CA GLY A 595 22.83 8.49 32.96
C GLY A 595 21.54 9.27 32.80
N VAL A 596 21.43 10.45 33.44
CA VAL A 596 20.27 11.36 33.33
C VAL A 596 20.57 12.50 32.37
N LEU A 597 19.75 12.66 31.34
CA LEU A 597 19.70 13.85 30.49
C LEU A 597 18.59 14.75 31.01
N ASP A 598 18.86 16.03 31.20
CA ASP A 598 17.90 17.00 31.73
C ASP A 598 18.15 18.39 31.13
N ASN A 599 17.12 19.06 30.62
CA ASN A 599 17.15 20.43 30.12
C ASN A 599 16.13 21.37 30.84
N GLY A 600 15.56 20.90 31.94
CA GLY A 600 14.52 21.59 32.67
C GLY A 600 13.12 21.58 32.04
N VAL A 601 12.97 20.97 30.85
CA VAL A 601 11.69 20.76 30.17
C VAL A 601 11.36 19.27 30.09
N VAL A 602 12.35 18.47 29.71
CA VAL A 602 12.27 17.01 29.65
C VAL A 602 13.46 16.40 30.39
N ARG A 603 13.20 15.30 31.07
CA ARG A 603 14.17 14.51 31.79
C ARG A 603 14.05 13.06 31.37
N ALA A 604 15.16 12.44 30.98
CA ALA A 604 15.25 11.03 30.63
C ALA A 604 16.41 10.36 31.36
N LYS A 605 16.16 9.16 31.90
CA LYS A 605 17.20 8.36 32.60
C LYS A 605 17.44 7.05 31.86
N VAL A 606 18.69 6.81 31.56
CA VAL A 606 19.22 5.56 30.99
C VAL A 606 19.70 4.66 32.11
N ASP A 607 19.24 3.42 32.18
CA ASP A 607 19.71 2.42 33.13
C ASP A 607 21.15 2.02 32.82
N SER A 608 22.01 2.10 33.82
CA SER A 608 23.45 1.79 33.72
C SER A 608 23.73 0.31 33.47
N LYS A 609 22.79 -0.60 33.71
CA LYS A 609 22.98 -2.06 33.56
C LYS A 609 22.65 -2.56 32.15
N ASN A 610 21.58 -2.04 31.56
CA ASN A 610 21.04 -2.53 30.29
C ASN A 610 20.88 -1.45 29.21
N GLY A 611 21.09 -0.16 29.57
CA GLY A 611 21.02 0.95 28.63
C GLY A 611 19.60 1.31 28.16
N ASN A 612 18.57 0.80 28.79
CA ASN A 612 17.19 1.11 28.47
C ASN A 612 16.76 2.43 29.14
N ILE A 613 15.73 3.09 28.60
CA ILE A 613 15.19 4.31 29.21
C ILE A 613 14.16 3.87 30.27
N VAL A 614 14.43 4.19 31.53
CA VAL A 614 13.62 3.80 32.70
C VAL A 614 12.87 4.97 33.33
N GLU A 615 13.17 6.20 32.89
CA GLU A 615 12.46 7.40 33.30
C GLU A 615 12.33 8.34 32.10
N LEU A 616 11.12 8.81 31.90
CA LEU A 616 10.79 9.87 30.96
C LEU A 616 9.77 10.79 31.63
N MET A 617 10.18 12.02 31.92
CA MET A 617 9.33 13.02 32.58
C MET A 617 9.37 14.34 31.82
N SER A 618 8.36 15.17 31.99
CA SER A 618 8.35 16.54 31.49
C SER A 618 7.81 17.52 32.53
N GLU A 619 8.13 18.81 32.38
CA GLU A 619 7.56 19.87 33.23
C GLU A 619 6.03 19.89 33.22
N ARG A 620 5.40 19.33 32.15
CA ARG A 620 3.94 19.21 31.98
C ARG A 620 3.35 18.01 32.71
N SER A 621 4.18 17.01 33.06
CA SER A 621 3.77 15.81 33.77
C SER A 621 4.85 15.42 34.78
N VAL A 622 4.53 15.56 36.08
CA VAL A 622 5.43 15.13 37.15
C VAL A 622 5.49 13.60 37.34
N ARG A 623 4.89 12.83 36.44
CA ARG A 623 4.83 11.37 36.45
C ARG A 623 5.90 10.78 35.54
N ASN A 624 6.43 9.65 35.94
CA ASN A 624 7.25 8.84 35.01
C ASN A 624 6.32 8.22 33.96
N LEU A 625 6.62 8.48 32.71
CA LEU A 625 5.84 7.98 31.55
C LEU A 625 6.31 6.62 31.05
N VAL A 626 7.30 6.00 31.70
CA VAL A 626 7.72 4.62 31.47
C VAL A 626 6.92 3.69 32.36
N ASP A 627 6.32 2.66 31.79
CA ASP A 627 5.64 1.62 32.57
C ASP A 627 6.65 0.72 33.29
N THR A 628 6.88 1.01 34.56
CA THR A 628 7.82 0.25 35.41
C THR A 628 7.20 -1.00 36.05
N SER A 629 5.92 -1.27 35.80
CA SER A 629 5.27 -2.52 36.26
C SER A 629 5.61 -3.72 35.36
N ARG A 630 6.17 -3.47 34.19
CA ARG A 630 6.59 -4.48 33.22
C ARG A 630 8.08 -4.77 33.36
N ASP A 631 8.48 -5.93 32.87
CA ASP A 631 9.89 -6.29 32.78
C ASP A 631 10.61 -5.57 31.64
N GLU A 632 9.85 -4.99 30.70
CA GLU A 632 10.33 -4.24 29.56
C GLU A 632 10.44 -2.77 29.89
N ALA A 633 11.38 -2.07 29.24
CA ALA A 633 11.56 -0.62 29.33
C ALA A 633 11.65 0.04 27.95
N ILE A 634 11.53 1.35 27.88
CA ILE A 634 11.59 2.08 26.61
C ILE A 634 12.94 1.87 25.92
N ASN A 635 12.88 1.61 24.61
CA ASN A 635 14.01 1.34 23.74
C ASN A 635 14.79 0.06 24.12
N GLN A 636 14.14 -0.90 24.75
CA GLN A 636 14.73 -2.21 24.99
C GLN A 636 14.76 -3.00 23.69
N TYR A 637 15.94 -3.49 23.34
CA TYR A 637 16.15 -4.40 22.21
C TYR A 637 15.57 -5.78 22.51
N LEU A 638 14.75 -6.30 21.60
CA LEU A 638 14.18 -7.63 21.68
C LEU A 638 14.57 -8.43 20.42
N PHE A 639 14.98 -9.65 20.61
CA PHE A 639 15.28 -10.60 19.54
C PHE A 639 14.50 -11.89 19.78
N LEU A 640 13.76 -12.29 18.76
CA LEU A 640 13.00 -13.52 18.77
C LEU A 640 13.54 -14.44 17.66
N GLU A 641 14.02 -15.61 18.06
CA GLU A 641 14.35 -16.70 17.15
C GLU A 641 13.18 -17.70 17.09
N GLY A 642 12.69 -17.96 15.89
CA GLY A 642 11.52 -18.80 15.68
C GLY A 642 10.21 -18.13 16.12
N LYS A 643 9.24 -18.92 16.61
CA LYS A 643 7.87 -18.48 16.90
C LYS A 643 7.48 -18.44 18.39
N ASP A 644 8.36 -18.87 19.26
CA ASP A 644 8.08 -18.98 20.70
C ASP A 644 8.35 -17.67 21.42
N THR A 645 7.32 -16.84 21.56
CA THR A 645 7.42 -15.54 22.22
C THR A 645 7.81 -15.59 23.69
N SER A 646 7.84 -16.77 24.33
CA SER A 646 8.38 -16.94 25.68
C SER A 646 9.92 -16.96 25.73
N LYS A 647 10.56 -17.05 24.56
CA LYS A 647 12.02 -17.15 24.42
C LYS A 647 12.66 -15.90 23.82
N VAL A 648 12.08 -14.74 24.08
CA VAL A 648 12.65 -13.47 23.66
C VAL A 648 13.97 -13.22 24.38
N SER A 649 14.99 -12.86 23.60
CA SER A 649 16.31 -12.50 24.11
C SER A 649 16.51 -10.98 24.04
N THR A 650 17.32 -10.43 24.93
CA THR A 650 17.65 -9.00 25.00
C THR A 650 19.12 -8.75 24.76
N SER A 651 19.53 -7.48 24.67
CA SER A 651 20.95 -7.11 24.58
C SER A 651 21.73 -7.51 25.82
N GLY A 652 23.02 -7.79 25.62
CA GLY A 652 23.95 -8.10 26.69
C GLY A 652 24.35 -6.88 27.55
N PRO A 653 25.34 -7.02 28.44
CA PRO A 653 25.84 -5.92 29.24
C PRO A 653 26.26 -4.73 28.37
N VAL A 654 26.08 -3.53 28.91
CA VAL A 654 26.32 -2.27 28.20
C VAL A 654 27.58 -1.57 28.64
N ARG A 655 28.21 -0.85 27.70
CA ARG A 655 29.17 0.22 27.96
C ARG A 655 28.50 1.54 27.65
N ILE A 656 28.40 2.40 28.64
CA ILE A 656 27.80 3.74 28.50
C ILE A 656 28.86 4.80 28.57
N ALA A 657 28.82 5.74 27.64
CA ALA A 657 29.69 6.89 27.58
C ALA A 657 28.90 8.18 27.30
N ILE A 658 29.30 9.28 27.89
CA ILE A 658 28.84 10.62 27.51
C ILE A 658 29.53 10.98 26.20
N GLU A 659 28.76 11.08 25.12
CA GLU A 659 29.25 11.47 23.79
C GLU A 659 29.32 13.00 23.66
N GLU A 660 28.31 13.70 24.18
CA GLU A 660 28.23 15.16 24.27
C GLU A 660 27.73 15.57 25.65
N PRO A 661 28.45 16.47 26.37
CA PRO A 661 28.09 16.85 27.74
C PRO A 661 27.06 17.98 27.86
N GLY A 662 26.71 18.67 26.78
CA GLY A 662 25.99 19.94 26.76
C GLY A 662 26.88 21.12 26.51
N PRO A 663 26.47 22.40 26.64
CA PRO A 663 25.20 22.85 27.23
C PRO A 663 24.00 22.97 26.24
N LEU A 664 24.22 22.96 24.92
CA LEU A 664 23.19 23.09 23.91
C LEU A 664 22.69 21.73 23.44
N PHE A 665 23.59 20.78 23.37
CA PHE A 665 23.33 19.41 22.88
C PHE A 665 24.01 18.38 23.79
N ALA A 666 23.26 17.47 24.39
CA ALA A 666 23.78 16.38 25.20
C ALA A 666 23.47 15.04 24.59
N ALA A 667 24.37 14.07 24.69
CA ALA A 667 24.24 12.75 24.14
C ALA A 667 24.88 11.67 24.99
N ILE A 668 24.19 10.55 25.18
CA ILE A 668 24.69 9.31 25.78
C ILE A 668 24.81 8.28 24.65
N ARG A 669 25.98 7.64 24.57
CA ARG A 669 26.23 6.49 23.69
C ARG A 669 26.26 5.20 24.52
N ILE A 670 25.57 4.18 24.05
CA ILE A 670 25.38 2.89 24.70
C ILE A 670 25.78 1.82 23.68
N GLU A 671 26.80 1.02 24.02
CA GLU A 671 27.29 -0.07 23.20
C GLU A 671 27.02 -1.40 23.89
N SER A 672 26.59 -2.42 23.15
CA SER A 672 26.37 -3.76 23.66
C SER A 672 26.53 -4.82 22.58
N SER A 673 26.75 -6.07 23.02
CA SER A 673 26.42 -7.21 22.19
C SER A 673 24.89 -7.36 22.14
N ALA A 674 24.38 -7.94 21.06
CA ALA A 674 22.96 -8.25 20.95
C ALA A 674 22.76 -9.54 20.12
N PRO A 675 21.81 -10.41 20.50
CA PRO A 675 21.48 -11.57 19.69
C PRO A 675 21.09 -11.14 18.28
N GLY A 676 21.46 -11.93 17.27
CA GLY A 676 21.19 -11.60 15.86
C GLY A 676 22.01 -10.43 15.29
N CYS A 677 22.90 -9.81 16.07
CA CYS A 677 23.74 -8.67 15.66
C CYS A 677 25.24 -8.95 15.80
N VAL A 678 26.03 -8.24 15.04
CA VAL A 678 27.47 -8.12 15.26
C VAL A 678 27.71 -7.23 16.48
N ASP A 679 27.05 -6.07 16.49
CA ASP A 679 27.02 -5.12 17.59
C ASP A 679 25.72 -4.28 17.53
N LEU A 680 25.38 -3.65 18.66
CA LEU A 680 24.28 -2.72 18.82
C LEU A 680 24.80 -1.44 19.46
N VAL A 681 24.61 -0.31 18.77
CA VAL A 681 24.94 1.03 19.28
C VAL A 681 23.64 1.84 19.40
N ARG A 682 23.30 2.23 20.62
CA ARG A 682 22.14 3.09 20.91
C ARG A 682 22.61 4.46 21.36
N ARG A 683 21.89 5.51 20.96
CA ARG A 683 22.13 6.87 21.43
C ARG A 683 20.84 7.45 21.95
N VAL A 684 20.93 8.16 23.07
CA VAL A 684 19.86 9.02 23.57
C VAL A 684 20.38 10.44 23.61
N ARG A 685 19.65 11.36 23.03
CA ARG A 685 20.06 12.75 22.83
C ARG A 685 18.98 13.70 23.34
N LEU A 686 19.42 14.80 23.91
CA LEU A 686 18.55 15.88 24.34
C LEU A 686 19.18 17.23 23.97
N LYS A 687 18.36 18.14 23.46
CA LYS A 687 18.75 19.49 23.08
C LYS A 687 18.22 20.48 24.10
N ALA A 688 18.95 21.57 24.34
CA ALA A 688 18.44 22.66 25.16
C ALA A 688 17.13 23.18 24.56
N SER A 689 16.17 23.48 25.40
CA SER A 689 14.81 23.96 25.06
C SER A 689 13.92 23.00 24.27
N ALA A 690 14.37 21.79 23.95
CA ALA A 690 13.52 20.78 23.33
C ALA A 690 12.56 20.17 24.35
N ASP A 691 11.32 19.93 23.95
CA ASP A 691 10.28 19.22 24.73
C ASP A 691 10.22 17.71 24.38
N TRP A 692 11.29 17.16 23.78
CA TRP A 692 11.39 15.77 23.32
C TRP A 692 12.84 15.27 23.35
N ILE A 693 12.99 13.95 23.42
CA ILE A 693 14.28 13.25 23.30
C ILE A 693 14.41 12.57 21.95
N GLU A 694 15.64 12.50 21.43
CA GLU A 694 15.97 11.75 20.22
C GLU A 694 16.63 10.43 20.59
N ILE A 695 16.21 9.34 19.93
CA ILE A 695 16.80 8.02 20.01
C ILE A 695 17.33 7.63 18.64
N SER A 696 18.54 7.09 18.60
CA SER A 696 19.14 6.51 17.38
C SER A 696 19.73 5.14 17.74
N ASN A 697 19.27 4.10 17.07
CA ASN A 697 19.69 2.71 17.26
C ASN A 697 20.36 2.21 15.98
N ILE A 698 21.66 1.95 16.01
CA ILE A 698 22.39 1.32 14.91
C ILE A 698 22.47 -0.18 15.21
N VAL A 699 21.72 -0.94 14.47
CA VAL A 699 21.70 -2.41 14.50
C VAL A 699 22.62 -2.91 13.40
N ASN A 700 23.81 -3.42 13.79
CA ASN A 700 24.70 -4.08 12.84
C ASN A 700 24.29 -5.54 12.73
N LYS A 701 23.33 -5.80 11.83
CA LYS A 701 22.66 -7.09 11.68
C LYS A 701 23.65 -8.17 11.24
N LYS A 702 23.63 -9.28 11.94
CA LYS A 702 24.31 -10.49 11.51
C LYS A 702 23.38 -11.29 10.61
N ARG A 703 23.88 -11.74 9.47
CA ARG A 703 23.13 -12.58 8.55
C ARG A 703 22.53 -13.80 9.27
N ALA A 704 21.22 -14.02 9.09
CA ALA A 704 20.57 -15.24 9.56
C ALA A 704 21.17 -16.48 8.88
N PRO A 705 21.30 -17.62 9.58
CA PRO A 705 21.72 -18.86 8.95
C PRO A 705 20.78 -19.24 7.81
N LEU A 706 21.33 -19.70 6.69
CA LEU A 706 20.52 -20.27 5.64
C LEU A 706 19.99 -21.63 6.07
N ASN A 707 18.74 -21.91 5.67
CA ASN A 707 18.17 -23.22 5.92
C ASN A 707 18.96 -24.31 5.16
N PRO A 708 19.49 -25.36 5.83
CA PRO A 708 20.22 -26.43 5.19
C PRO A 708 19.34 -27.37 4.34
N HIS A 709 18.01 -27.25 4.42
CA HIS A 709 17.06 -28.10 3.68
C HIS A 709 16.03 -27.24 2.91
N PRO A 710 16.43 -26.47 1.89
CA PRO A 710 15.56 -25.54 1.19
C PRO A 710 14.46 -26.20 0.34
N SER A 711 14.53 -27.53 0.12
CA SER A 711 13.77 -28.20 -0.94
C SER A 711 12.35 -28.64 -0.58
N GLN A 712 11.83 -28.39 0.61
CA GLN A 712 10.52 -28.90 1.03
C GLN A 712 9.38 -27.86 1.06
N GLY A 713 9.63 -26.64 0.65
CA GLY A 713 8.62 -25.58 0.59
C GLY A 713 8.50 -24.99 -0.81
N GLY A 714 7.44 -25.34 -1.53
CA GLY A 714 6.92 -24.53 -2.63
C GLY A 714 6.18 -23.30 -2.10
N PRO A 715 5.62 -22.43 -2.96
CA PRO A 715 4.70 -21.39 -2.54
C PRO A 715 3.63 -21.99 -1.62
N GLY A 716 3.48 -21.46 -0.40
CA GLY A 716 2.57 -22.01 0.61
C GLY A 716 3.14 -23.15 1.48
N GLY A 717 4.43 -23.48 1.37
CA GLY A 717 5.08 -24.47 2.23
C GLY A 717 5.16 -24.01 3.69
N ASP A 718 5.06 -24.96 4.64
CA ASP A 718 5.17 -24.65 6.07
C ASP A 718 6.62 -24.32 6.46
N PHE A 719 7.01 -23.06 6.28
CA PHE A 719 8.30 -22.52 6.70
C PHE A 719 8.38 -22.22 8.20
N ALA A 720 7.29 -22.42 8.94
CA ALA A 720 7.22 -22.15 10.38
C ALA A 720 8.15 -23.04 11.21
N GLN A 721 8.70 -24.10 10.63
CA GLN A 721 9.58 -25.04 11.30
C GLN A 721 11.08 -24.74 11.13
N HIS A 722 11.44 -23.67 10.39
CA HIS A 722 12.85 -23.38 10.11
C HIS A 722 13.49 -22.54 11.20
N GLU A 723 14.60 -23.04 11.74
CA GLU A 723 15.43 -22.39 12.80
C GLU A 723 16.02 -21.04 12.39
N SER A 724 15.95 -20.67 11.09
CA SER A 724 16.48 -19.41 10.56
C SER A 724 15.51 -18.22 10.59
N LYS A 725 14.28 -18.41 11.08
CA LYS A 725 13.30 -17.31 11.19
C LYS A 725 13.57 -16.50 12.43
N GLU A 726 13.58 -15.17 12.25
CA GLU A 726 13.88 -14.24 13.32
C GLU A 726 13.16 -12.91 13.17
N SER A 727 12.97 -12.22 14.26
CA SER A 727 12.47 -10.86 14.28
C SER A 727 13.14 -10.01 15.35
N LEU A 728 13.25 -8.71 15.08
CA LEU A 728 13.89 -7.72 15.93
C LEU A 728 12.92 -6.57 16.20
N GLN A 729 12.79 -6.21 17.48
CA GLN A 729 11.93 -5.10 17.90
C GLN A 729 12.64 -4.19 18.91
N PHE A 730 12.10 -2.97 19.03
CA PHE A 730 12.34 -2.12 20.20
C PHE A 730 11.02 -1.90 20.94
N ALA A 731 11.04 -2.09 22.27
CA ALA A 731 9.85 -1.95 23.11
C ALA A 731 9.61 -0.50 23.49
N PHE A 732 8.33 -0.12 23.56
CA PHE A 732 7.85 1.19 24.01
C PHE A 732 6.66 1.03 24.97
N PRO A 733 6.90 0.63 26.24
CA PRO A 733 5.86 0.53 27.28
C PRO A 733 5.66 1.90 27.95
N PHE A 734 4.47 2.51 27.77
CA PHE A 734 4.14 3.80 28.37
C PHE A 734 3.18 3.67 29.54
N ALA A 735 3.42 4.46 30.60
CA ALA A 735 2.56 4.58 31.78
C ALA A 735 1.54 5.70 31.57
N VAL A 736 0.59 5.52 30.66
CA VAL A 736 -0.52 6.46 30.43
C VAL A 736 -1.82 5.79 30.84
N GLU A 737 -2.35 6.20 32.00
CA GLU A 737 -3.55 5.58 32.60
C GLU A 737 -4.73 5.70 31.62
N ASN A 738 -5.33 4.55 31.22
CA ASN A 738 -6.40 4.47 30.22
C ASN A 738 -6.05 5.15 28.90
N GLY A 739 -4.76 5.22 28.56
CA GLY A 739 -4.27 5.79 27.31
C GLY A 739 -4.76 5.01 26.10
N GLN A 740 -5.13 5.75 25.05
CA GLN A 740 -5.48 5.22 23.73
C GLN A 740 -4.32 5.38 22.77
N ILE A 741 -4.16 4.41 21.89
CA ILE A 741 -3.16 4.45 20.82
C ILE A 741 -3.80 5.07 19.58
N HIS A 742 -3.09 6.06 19.00
CA HIS A 742 -3.41 6.64 17.69
C HIS A 742 -2.19 6.49 16.79
N ILE A 743 -2.40 6.15 15.52
CA ILE A 743 -1.35 5.90 14.55
C ILE A 743 -1.56 6.80 13.32
N ASP A 744 -0.53 7.55 12.97
CA ASP A 744 -0.47 8.23 11.67
C ASP A 744 -0.35 7.20 10.55
N ILE A 745 -1.24 7.26 9.59
CA ILE A 745 -1.20 6.52 8.33
C ILE A 745 -1.33 7.52 7.18
N PRO A 746 -1.00 7.15 5.94
CA PRO A 746 -1.10 8.10 4.83
C PRO A 746 -2.47 8.79 4.76
N LEU A 747 -2.50 10.11 4.88
CA LEU A 747 -3.71 10.98 4.82
C LEU A 747 -4.81 10.64 5.84
N ALA A 748 -4.49 9.99 6.94
CA ALA A 748 -5.46 9.67 8.00
C ALA A 748 -4.77 9.46 9.36
N VAL A 749 -5.58 9.34 10.40
CA VAL A 749 -5.17 8.83 11.71
C VAL A 749 -6.05 7.63 12.04
N LEU A 750 -5.42 6.56 12.48
CA LEU A 750 -6.02 5.27 12.81
C LEU A 750 -6.03 5.07 14.32
N ARG A 751 -7.18 4.70 14.87
CA ARG A 751 -7.27 4.06 16.18
C ARG A 751 -7.31 2.55 15.94
N PRO A 752 -6.27 1.82 16.37
CA PRO A 752 -6.27 0.36 16.24
C PRO A 752 -7.56 -0.24 16.80
N GLU A 753 -8.09 -1.26 16.16
CA GLU A 753 -9.39 -1.89 16.43
C GLU A 753 -10.60 -1.03 15.99
N ASP A 754 -10.74 0.21 16.48
CA ASP A 754 -11.94 1.03 16.27
C ASP A 754 -12.15 1.47 14.82
N ASP A 755 -11.07 1.86 14.16
CA ASP A 755 -11.11 2.41 12.80
C ASP A 755 -10.71 1.36 11.72
N GLN A 756 -10.51 0.10 12.11
CA GLN A 756 -10.23 -0.99 11.18
C GLN A 756 -11.53 -1.67 10.71
N LEU A 757 -11.67 -1.85 9.41
CA LEU A 757 -12.79 -2.60 8.85
C LEU A 757 -12.65 -4.10 9.12
N PRO A 758 -13.75 -4.86 9.14
CA PRO A 758 -13.70 -6.31 9.29
C PRO A 758 -12.72 -6.96 8.31
N GLY A 759 -11.98 -7.94 8.78
CA GLY A 759 -10.97 -8.63 7.97
C GLY A 759 -9.65 -7.91 7.81
N SER A 760 -9.45 -6.72 8.40
CA SER A 760 -8.12 -6.11 8.49
C SER A 760 -7.23 -6.87 9.46
N CYS A 761 -5.92 -6.93 9.16
CA CYS A 761 -4.94 -7.57 10.04
C CYS A 761 -4.79 -6.78 11.36
N LYS A 762 -4.63 -7.48 12.46
CA LYS A 762 -4.43 -6.93 13.80
C LYS A 762 -3.13 -7.39 14.46
N ASN A 763 -2.32 -8.13 13.71
CA ASN A 763 -1.04 -8.66 14.20
C ASN A 763 0.08 -7.62 14.17
N TRP A 764 0.08 -6.76 13.15
CA TRP A 764 0.97 -5.62 13.00
C TRP A 764 0.25 -4.49 12.29
N LEU A 765 0.76 -3.28 12.41
CA LEU A 765 0.21 -2.08 11.78
C LEU A 765 1.33 -1.26 11.13
N PRO A 766 1.10 -0.68 9.96
CA PRO A 766 2.03 0.29 9.39
C PRO A 766 1.88 1.63 10.11
N VAL A 767 2.99 2.36 10.21
CA VAL A 767 3.06 3.70 10.79
C VAL A 767 3.61 4.66 9.74
N GLY A 768 2.90 5.72 9.51
CA GLY A 768 3.35 6.84 8.70
C GLY A 768 4.55 7.54 9.36
N ARG A 769 4.29 8.59 10.14
CA ARG A 769 5.33 9.35 10.84
C ARG A 769 5.30 9.19 12.36
N TRP A 770 4.15 8.89 12.96
CA TRP A 770 4.03 8.86 14.42
C TRP A 770 3.02 7.83 14.92
N ILE A 771 3.22 7.44 16.17
CA ILE A 771 2.28 6.73 17.02
C ILE A 771 2.18 7.49 18.33
N ASP A 772 0.98 7.67 18.83
CA ASP A 772 0.70 8.43 20.06
C ASP A 772 -0.02 7.56 21.08
N VAL A 773 0.38 7.67 22.33
CA VAL A 773 -0.27 7.00 23.46
C VAL A 773 -0.68 8.08 24.43
N ALA A 774 -1.97 8.41 24.47
CA ALA A 774 -2.45 9.52 25.28
C ALA A 774 -3.84 9.27 25.88
N ASN A 775 -4.12 9.99 26.93
CA ASN A 775 -5.46 10.23 27.48
C ASN A 775 -5.81 11.72 27.33
N ALA A 776 -6.87 12.18 28.00
CA ALA A 776 -7.31 13.58 27.95
C ALA A 776 -6.35 14.56 28.68
N GLU A 777 -5.45 14.07 29.53
CA GLU A 777 -4.59 14.90 30.36
C GLU A 777 -3.13 14.88 29.95
N TYR A 778 -2.61 13.73 29.54
CA TYR A 778 -1.20 13.56 29.18
C TYR A 778 -0.98 12.37 28.26
N GLY A 779 0.17 12.40 27.60
CA GLY A 779 0.57 11.35 26.66
C GLY A 779 2.01 11.45 26.19
N VAL A 780 2.36 10.57 25.27
CA VAL A 780 3.66 10.56 24.57
C VAL A 780 3.44 10.30 23.09
N THR A 781 3.89 11.22 22.26
CA THR A 781 4.02 10.98 20.82
C THR A 781 5.39 10.38 20.54
N CYS A 782 5.43 9.23 19.87
CA CYS A 782 6.64 8.61 19.31
C CYS A 782 6.68 8.82 17.80
N ALA A 783 7.57 9.68 17.33
CA ALA A 783 7.87 9.76 15.89
C ALA A 783 8.80 8.64 15.48
N THR A 784 8.52 7.96 14.35
CA THR A 784 9.36 6.94 13.74
C THR A 784 9.77 7.35 12.33
N LEU A 785 11.06 7.47 12.09
CA LEU A 785 11.56 7.92 10.79
C LEU A 785 11.80 6.75 9.83
N ASP A 786 12.37 5.68 10.32
CA ASP A 786 13.01 4.63 9.54
C ASP A 786 12.19 3.32 9.52
N ALA A 787 11.67 2.90 10.67
CA ALA A 787 10.87 1.68 10.79
C ALA A 787 9.38 1.94 10.54
N PRO A 788 8.75 1.24 9.57
CA PRO A 788 7.35 1.48 9.23
C PRO A 788 6.34 0.64 10.00
N LEU A 789 6.76 -0.31 10.84
CA LEU A 789 5.89 -1.33 11.40
C LEU A 789 5.88 -1.30 12.92
N VAL A 790 4.70 -1.54 13.48
CA VAL A 790 4.52 -1.76 14.92
C VAL A 790 3.63 -2.96 15.20
N GLU A 791 3.90 -3.63 16.32
CA GLU A 791 3.04 -4.63 16.93
C GLU A 791 2.47 -4.06 18.22
N ILE A 792 1.17 -4.21 18.45
CA ILE A 792 0.48 -3.63 19.59
C ILE A 792 0.27 -4.69 20.67
N GLY A 793 0.76 -4.41 21.88
CA GLY A 793 0.54 -5.21 23.08
C GLY A 793 1.33 -6.53 23.17
N SER A 794 1.61 -7.19 22.06
CA SER A 794 2.38 -8.45 22.03
C SER A 794 3.00 -8.71 20.66
N LEU A 795 4.05 -9.52 20.63
CA LEU A 795 4.73 -9.93 19.41
C LEU A 795 3.90 -10.93 18.59
N SER A 796 4.01 -10.91 17.27
CA SER A 796 3.19 -11.68 16.31
C SER A 796 3.95 -12.86 15.66
N ALA A 797 4.86 -13.50 16.39
CA ALA A 797 5.70 -14.58 15.87
C ALA A 797 4.95 -15.82 15.38
N THR A 798 3.66 -15.96 15.68
CA THR A 798 2.82 -17.06 15.21
C THR A 798 2.56 -17.03 13.70
N MET A 799 2.89 -15.92 13.05
CA MET A 799 2.62 -15.68 11.62
C MET A 799 3.81 -16.02 10.71
N LEU A 800 4.67 -16.94 11.15
CA LEU A 800 5.83 -17.37 10.37
C LEU A 800 5.42 -18.13 9.10
N GLY A 801 6.02 -17.75 7.97
CA GLY A 801 5.74 -18.33 6.65
C GLY A 801 4.34 -18.00 6.13
N SER A 802 3.96 -18.64 5.05
CA SER A 802 2.64 -18.51 4.45
C SER A 802 1.58 -19.21 5.30
N GLN A 803 0.49 -18.51 5.62
CA GLN A 803 -0.55 -19.00 6.51
C GLN A 803 -1.94 -18.73 5.92
N THR A 804 -2.69 -19.79 5.71
CA THR A 804 -4.07 -19.72 5.18
C THR A 804 -5.14 -19.93 6.26
N TYR A 805 -4.72 -20.22 7.51
CA TYR A 805 -5.66 -20.56 8.58
C TYR A 805 -6.15 -19.30 9.31
N PRO A 806 -7.42 -18.86 9.11
CA PRO A 806 -7.92 -17.64 9.73
C PRO A 806 -7.86 -17.64 11.26
N GLU A 807 -7.88 -18.80 11.88
CA GLU A 807 -7.86 -18.96 13.34
C GLU A 807 -6.54 -18.54 13.99
N ILE A 808 -5.42 -18.51 13.27
CA ILE A 808 -4.14 -18.06 13.82
C ILE A 808 -3.99 -16.53 13.80
N TRP A 809 -4.81 -15.84 13.01
CA TRP A 809 -4.79 -14.40 12.96
C TRP A 809 -5.46 -13.79 14.18
N ARG A 810 -4.86 -12.73 14.73
CA ARG A 810 -5.41 -12.00 15.86
C ARG A 810 -6.77 -11.39 15.45
N LYS A 811 -7.79 -11.63 16.28
CA LYS A 811 -9.15 -11.13 16.05
C LYS A 811 -9.38 -9.76 16.66
N HIS A 812 -8.70 -9.45 17.76
CA HIS A 812 -8.85 -8.22 18.52
C HIS A 812 -7.50 -7.70 18.99
N ILE A 813 -7.41 -6.40 19.17
CA ILE A 813 -6.31 -5.73 19.84
C ILE A 813 -6.81 -5.35 21.24
N GLU A 814 -6.30 -6.03 22.26
CA GLU A 814 -6.62 -5.72 23.64
C GLU A 814 -6.12 -4.32 24.00
N PRO A 815 -6.89 -3.53 24.78
CA PRO A 815 -6.47 -2.21 25.23
C PRO A 815 -5.10 -2.25 25.93
N THR A 816 -4.19 -1.44 25.47
CA THR A 816 -2.82 -1.40 25.95
C THR A 816 -2.18 -0.04 25.68
N GLN A 817 -1.13 0.28 26.42
CA GLN A 817 -0.30 1.46 26.20
C GLN A 817 1.12 1.08 25.74
N THR A 818 1.29 -0.19 25.35
CA THR A 818 2.58 -0.73 24.89
C THR A 818 2.53 -1.09 23.42
N PHE A 819 3.55 -0.68 22.68
CA PHE A 819 3.79 -1.15 21.34
C PHE A 819 5.27 -1.52 21.14
N TYR A 820 5.52 -2.29 20.11
CA TYR A 820 6.86 -2.71 19.71
C TYR A 820 7.13 -2.19 18.30
N SER A 821 8.19 -1.41 18.11
CA SER A 821 8.65 -1.07 16.77
C SER A 821 9.30 -2.31 16.14
N TRP A 822 8.65 -2.88 15.15
CA TRP A 822 9.12 -4.08 14.47
C TRP A 822 10.07 -3.71 13.35
N ILE A 823 11.36 -3.72 13.65
CA ILE A 823 12.40 -3.13 12.81
C ILE A 823 12.92 -4.05 11.71
N MET A 824 12.96 -5.35 11.97
CA MET A 824 13.45 -6.37 11.03
C MET A 824 12.74 -7.69 11.23
N ASN A 825 12.51 -8.43 10.13
CA ASN A 825 12.09 -9.82 10.16
C ASN A 825 12.48 -10.51 8.83
N ASN A 826 12.35 -11.85 8.81
CA ASN A 826 12.43 -12.67 7.62
C ASN A 826 11.31 -13.73 7.60
N HIS A 827 10.11 -13.35 8.05
CA HIS A 827 9.00 -14.25 8.33
C HIS A 827 8.30 -14.80 7.07
N TRP A 828 8.59 -14.26 5.89
CA TRP A 828 8.01 -14.73 4.64
C TRP A 828 8.63 -16.03 4.15
N GLY A 829 7.84 -16.79 3.37
CA GLY A 829 8.25 -18.05 2.74
C GLY A 829 8.64 -17.88 1.26
N THR A 830 8.34 -16.74 0.65
CA THR A 830 8.56 -16.44 -0.77
C THR A 830 8.67 -14.95 -0.97
N ASN A 831 9.00 -14.48 -2.17
CA ASN A 831 9.00 -13.09 -2.59
C ASN A 831 10.02 -12.21 -1.84
N TYR A 832 9.96 -12.17 -0.51
CA TYR A 832 10.82 -11.33 0.33
C TYR A 832 12.17 -11.99 0.64
N ARG A 833 13.11 -11.18 1.13
CA ARG A 833 14.46 -11.65 1.45
C ARG A 833 14.46 -12.69 2.57
N ALA A 834 15.25 -13.75 2.39
CA ALA A 834 15.50 -14.75 3.44
C ALA A 834 16.40 -14.22 4.57
N TYR A 835 17.23 -13.23 4.28
CA TYR A 835 18.18 -12.64 5.22
C TYR A 835 18.53 -11.20 4.84
N GLN A 836 19.02 -10.46 5.83
CA GLN A 836 19.67 -9.15 5.67
C GLN A 836 20.86 -9.08 6.62
N ASP A 837 21.82 -8.21 6.31
CA ASP A 837 23.03 -8.01 7.12
C ASP A 837 23.56 -6.55 7.01
N GLY A 838 24.52 -6.24 7.87
CA GLY A 838 25.13 -4.92 7.93
C GLY A 838 24.41 -3.91 8.84
N PRO A 839 24.93 -2.68 8.91
CA PRO A 839 24.41 -1.67 9.80
C PRO A 839 23.16 -0.98 9.23
N VAL A 840 22.11 -0.90 10.05
CA VAL A 840 20.91 -0.09 9.79
C VAL A 840 20.62 0.77 10.99
N GLU A 841 20.36 2.05 10.77
CA GLU A 841 19.96 3.01 11.80
C GLU A 841 18.45 3.16 11.86
N PHE A 842 17.91 3.13 13.09
CA PHE A 842 16.51 3.38 13.40
C PHE A 842 16.39 4.55 14.35
N ARG A 843 15.71 5.61 13.92
CA ARG A 843 15.59 6.87 14.66
C ARG A 843 14.18 7.10 15.13
N TYR A 844 14.06 7.54 16.39
CA TYR A 844 12.81 7.87 17.03
C TYR A 844 12.90 9.21 17.75
N GLY A 845 11.76 9.88 17.88
CA GLY A 845 11.59 11.02 18.78
C GLY A 845 10.52 10.72 19.80
N LEU A 846 10.76 10.96 21.08
CA LEU A 846 9.75 10.81 22.13
C LEU A 846 9.42 12.17 22.70
N ARG A 847 8.17 12.60 22.53
CA ARG A 847 7.65 13.88 23.00
C ARG A 847 6.55 13.68 24.02
N PRO A 848 6.83 13.88 25.32
CA PRO A 848 5.81 14.01 26.34
C PRO A 848 4.92 15.24 26.08
N HIS A 849 3.62 15.13 26.29
CA HIS A 849 2.69 16.23 26.06
C HIS A 849 1.50 16.18 27.01
N GLY A 850 0.62 17.17 26.93
CA GLY A 850 -0.68 17.20 27.63
C GLY A 850 -1.68 16.22 27.04
N GLY A 851 -2.97 16.56 27.00
CA GLY A 851 -3.96 15.73 26.33
C GLY A 851 -3.68 15.52 24.85
N TYR A 852 -4.32 14.52 24.26
CA TYR A 852 -4.16 14.16 22.84
C TYR A 852 -4.45 15.34 21.89
N ASP A 853 -3.51 15.63 21.00
CA ASP A 853 -3.61 16.63 19.94
C ASP A 853 -2.97 16.10 18.66
N PRO A 854 -3.77 15.62 17.67
CA PRO A 854 -3.26 15.01 16.46
C PRO A 854 -2.48 15.99 15.55
N ALA A 855 -2.84 17.29 15.58
CA ALA A 855 -2.11 18.29 14.81
C ALA A 855 -0.72 18.54 15.41
N ALA A 856 -0.60 18.59 16.72
CA ALA A 856 0.69 18.73 17.41
C ALA A 856 1.58 17.48 17.19
N ALA A 857 1.00 16.27 17.24
CA ALA A 857 1.70 15.03 16.92
C ALA A 857 2.22 15.03 15.48
N SER A 858 1.38 15.42 14.55
CA SER A 858 1.73 15.52 13.12
C SER A 858 2.79 16.59 12.85
N ARG A 859 2.69 17.78 13.47
CA ARG A 859 3.74 18.82 13.38
C ARG A 859 5.09 18.32 13.90
N PHE A 860 5.09 17.67 15.07
CA PHE A 860 6.31 17.12 15.67
C PHE A 860 6.98 16.10 14.75
N ALA A 861 6.24 15.11 14.28
CA ALA A 861 6.80 14.04 13.45
C ALA A 861 7.19 14.53 12.05
N MET A 862 6.44 15.48 11.46
CA MET A 862 6.80 16.12 10.21
C MET A 862 8.05 16.97 10.35
N ALA A 863 8.23 17.70 11.48
CA ALA A 863 9.45 18.46 11.77
C ALA A 863 10.68 17.54 11.83
N MET A 864 10.55 16.34 12.38
CA MET A 864 11.64 15.36 12.42
C MET A 864 11.94 14.76 11.03
N SER A 865 10.89 14.50 10.23
CA SER A 865 11.04 13.90 8.88
C SER A 865 11.56 14.92 7.87
N GLN A 866 11.23 16.19 8.05
CA GLN A 866 11.63 17.34 7.22
C GLN A 866 12.33 18.40 8.10
N PRO A 867 13.58 18.14 8.55
CA PRO A 867 14.31 19.05 9.45
C PRO A 867 14.54 20.42 8.80
N LEU A 868 14.82 21.44 9.63
CA LEU A 868 15.32 22.73 9.15
C LEU A 868 16.60 22.54 8.33
N VAL A 869 16.72 23.27 7.22
CA VAL A 869 17.79 23.09 6.25
C VAL A 869 18.75 24.27 6.32
N ALA A 870 20.01 24.00 6.60
CA ALA A 870 21.05 25.04 6.57
C ALA A 870 21.75 25.10 5.20
N SER A 871 21.88 26.30 4.65
CA SER A 871 22.65 26.55 3.41
C SER A 871 23.64 27.69 3.53
N ALA A 872 24.48 27.88 2.53
CA ALA A 872 25.18 29.14 2.35
C ALA A 872 24.17 30.26 2.09
N GLN A 873 24.53 31.48 2.52
CA GLN A 873 23.68 32.64 2.25
C GLN A 873 23.47 32.82 0.75
N GLY A 874 22.21 33.05 0.37
CA GLY A 874 21.81 33.24 -1.02
C GLY A 874 20.98 34.49 -1.22
N GLN A 875 20.58 34.72 -2.49
CA GLN A 875 19.64 35.78 -2.81
C GLN A 875 18.24 35.20 -2.83
N ARG A 876 17.38 35.70 -1.95
CA ARG A 876 15.97 35.32 -1.95
C ARG A 876 15.34 35.66 -3.31
N SER A 877 14.77 34.66 -3.97
CA SER A 877 14.13 34.85 -5.26
C SER A 877 12.94 35.81 -5.12
N ARG A 878 12.87 36.85 -5.97
CA ARG A 878 11.67 37.70 -6.05
C ARG A 878 10.44 36.92 -6.52
N MET A 879 10.67 35.81 -7.20
CA MET A 879 9.64 34.90 -7.74
C MET A 879 9.31 33.72 -6.83
N GLY A 880 9.93 33.62 -5.66
CA GLY A 880 9.65 32.55 -4.70
C GLY A 880 8.25 32.61 -4.10
N LEU A 881 7.78 31.47 -3.62
CA LEU A 881 6.54 31.37 -2.86
C LEU A 881 6.61 32.30 -1.63
N LYS A 882 5.57 33.10 -1.44
CA LYS A 882 5.43 34.05 -0.32
C LYS A 882 4.11 33.84 0.41
N LEU A 883 3.70 32.59 0.52
CA LEU A 883 2.45 32.20 1.16
C LEU A 883 2.61 32.17 2.68
N ARG A 884 1.62 32.71 3.38
CA ARG A 884 1.40 32.51 4.79
C ARG A 884 0.01 31.92 5.00
N ILE A 885 -0.08 30.98 5.93
CA ILE A 885 -1.31 30.31 6.38
C ILE A 885 -1.45 30.65 7.86
N ASP A 886 -2.65 31.11 8.27
CA ASP A 886 -2.90 31.58 9.64
C ASP A 886 -3.32 30.45 10.62
N GLN A 887 -3.41 29.19 10.13
CA GLN A 887 -3.81 28.03 10.92
C GLN A 887 -2.68 27.01 10.97
N GLU A 888 -2.07 26.82 12.13
CA GLU A 888 -1.00 25.84 12.35
C GLU A 888 -1.49 24.38 12.30
N ASP A 889 -2.79 24.15 12.56
CA ASP A 889 -3.43 22.82 12.51
C ASP A 889 -3.75 22.35 11.10
N VAL A 890 -3.53 23.23 10.10
CA VAL A 890 -3.63 22.92 8.69
C VAL A 890 -2.20 22.76 8.15
N LEU A 891 -1.82 21.52 7.89
CA LEU A 891 -0.47 21.19 7.45
C LEU A 891 -0.31 21.38 5.95
N VAL A 892 0.79 21.97 5.53
CA VAL A 892 1.24 21.95 4.14
C VAL A 892 2.03 20.67 3.91
N GLN A 893 1.48 19.74 3.15
CA GLN A 893 2.16 18.50 2.79
C GLN A 893 3.21 18.73 1.71
N GLU A 894 2.90 19.56 0.71
CA GLU A 894 3.81 19.94 -0.36
C GLU A 894 3.43 21.31 -0.94
N CYS A 895 4.43 22.07 -1.32
CA CYS A 895 4.30 23.23 -2.21
C CYS A 895 5.21 23.08 -3.41
N LYS A 896 4.70 23.38 -4.61
CA LYS A 896 5.53 23.36 -5.83
C LYS A 896 5.05 24.35 -6.87
N ARG A 897 5.90 24.61 -7.84
CA ARG A 897 5.49 25.34 -9.05
C ARG A 897 4.55 24.45 -9.88
N SER A 898 3.47 25.00 -10.42
CA SER A 898 2.61 24.27 -11.37
C SER A 898 3.41 23.90 -12.64
N ALA A 899 3.04 22.79 -13.28
CA ALA A 899 3.72 22.30 -14.48
C ALA A 899 3.73 23.32 -15.63
N ASP A 900 2.68 24.15 -15.75
CA ASP A 900 2.60 25.27 -16.72
C ASP A 900 3.40 26.50 -16.29
N GLY A 901 4.00 26.50 -15.11
CA GLY A 901 4.79 27.59 -14.58
C GLY A 901 4.01 28.86 -14.23
N SER A 902 2.68 28.87 -14.25
CA SER A 902 1.86 30.08 -14.07
C SER A 902 1.35 30.26 -12.64
N ALA A 903 1.36 29.20 -11.82
CA ALA A 903 0.78 29.18 -10.49
C ALA A 903 1.63 28.37 -9.48
N TRP A 904 1.15 28.30 -8.26
CA TRP A 904 1.66 27.47 -7.18
C TRP A 904 0.65 26.38 -6.84
N ILE A 905 1.08 25.16 -6.72
CA ILE A 905 0.29 24.05 -6.19
C ILE A 905 0.63 23.90 -4.71
N VAL A 906 -0.40 23.95 -3.87
CA VAL A 906 -0.27 23.84 -2.41
C VAL A 906 -1.24 22.77 -1.93
N ARG A 907 -0.74 21.78 -1.20
CA ARG A 907 -1.55 20.71 -0.62
C ARG A 907 -1.71 20.93 0.86
N LEU A 908 -2.94 21.21 1.28
CA LEU A 908 -3.33 21.43 2.66
C LEU A 908 -3.98 20.17 3.22
N PHE A 909 -3.58 19.77 4.42
CA PHE A 909 -4.17 18.64 5.13
C PHE A 909 -4.76 19.07 6.47
N GLY A 910 -6.02 18.71 6.73
CA GLY A 910 -6.74 19.02 7.97
C GLY A 910 -6.34 18.07 9.12
N ALA A 911 -5.22 18.33 9.78
CA ALA A 911 -4.63 17.44 10.78
C ALA A 911 -5.27 17.55 12.17
N ALA A 912 -6.17 18.50 12.40
CA ALA A 912 -6.78 18.73 13.73
C ALA A 912 -7.85 17.70 14.12
N GLY A 913 -8.36 16.90 13.16
CA GLY A 913 -9.53 16.06 13.39
C GLY A 913 -10.85 16.85 13.45
N GLU A 914 -10.79 18.14 13.18
CA GLU A 914 -11.92 19.08 13.10
C GLU A 914 -11.76 19.99 11.90
N ASP A 915 -12.88 20.48 11.37
CA ASP A 915 -12.89 21.43 10.28
C ASP A 915 -12.18 22.73 10.65
N ARG A 916 -11.37 23.26 9.76
CA ARG A 916 -10.68 24.55 9.92
C ARG A 916 -10.97 25.48 8.74
N LYS A 917 -10.85 26.79 9.03
CA LYS A 917 -10.83 27.82 8.00
C LYS A 917 -9.44 28.43 7.97
N ALA A 918 -8.69 28.19 6.94
CA ALA A 918 -7.33 28.67 6.78
C ALA A 918 -7.30 29.94 5.93
N GLY A 919 -6.86 31.04 6.51
CA GLY A 919 -6.63 32.29 5.82
C GLY A 919 -5.30 32.27 5.07
N LEU A 920 -5.35 32.50 3.75
CA LEU A 920 -4.20 32.53 2.88
C LEU A 920 -3.83 33.98 2.54
N THR A 921 -2.59 34.36 2.82
CA THR A 921 -2.08 35.71 2.50
C THR A 921 -0.74 35.61 1.78
N TRP A 922 -0.50 36.60 0.88
CA TRP A 922 0.80 36.74 0.24
C TRP A 922 1.62 37.75 1.02
N THR A 923 2.78 37.38 1.52
CA THR A 923 3.55 38.19 2.51
C THR A 923 4.06 39.53 1.99
N ASP A 924 4.07 39.75 0.66
CA ASP A 924 4.41 41.05 0.07
C ASP A 924 3.17 41.89 -0.28
N GLY A 925 1.99 41.49 0.16
CA GLY A 925 0.75 42.25 0.01
C GLY A 925 0.06 42.10 -1.34
N ARG A 926 0.59 41.37 -2.29
CA ARG A 926 -0.04 41.13 -3.58
C ARG A 926 -1.36 40.36 -3.42
N PRO A 927 -2.41 40.71 -4.16
CA PRO A 927 -3.62 39.88 -4.16
C PRO A 927 -3.36 38.53 -4.82
N ILE A 928 -4.08 37.53 -4.37
CA ILE A 928 -4.02 36.14 -4.89
C ILE A 928 -5.40 35.71 -5.38
N LYS A 929 -5.40 34.86 -6.41
CA LYS A 929 -6.54 34.01 -6.75
C LYS A 929 -6.27 32.61 -6.28
N VAL A 930 -7.25 32.02 -5.64
CA VAL A 930 -7.19 30.67 -5.10
C VAL A 930 -8.21 29.80 -5.82
N TRP A 931 -7.77 28.65 -6.30
CA TRP A 931 -8.62 27.68 -6.95
C TRP A 931 -8.50 26.33 -6.23
N ARG A 932 -9.61 25.63 -6.06
CA ARG A 932 -9.54 24.18 -5.80
C ARG A 932 -8.94 23.53 -7.05
N SER A 933 -8.08 22.54 -6.83
CA SER A 933 -7.37 21.84 -7.89
C SER A 933 -7.40 20.33 -7.69
N ASN A 934 -6.88 19.59 -8.63
CA ASN A 934 -6.71 18.13 -8.62
C ASN A 934 -5.25 17.76 -8.93
N LEU A 935 -4.96 16.46 -9.08
CA LEU A 935 -3.62 16.00 -9.45
C LEU A 935 -3.16 16.44 -10.85
N ARG A 936 -4.08 16.92 -11.73
CA ARG A 936 -3.76 17.55 -13.02
C ARG A 936 -3.37 19.01 -12.89
N GLU A 937 -3.40 19.58 -11.68
CA GLU A 937 -3.12 20.97 -11.39
C GLU A 937 -4.07 21.97 -12.09
N GLN A 938 -5.24 21.50 -12.52
CA GLN A 938 -6.25 22.29 -13.20
C GLN A 938 -7.07 23.10 -12.20
N PRO A 939 -7.42 24.37 -12.51
CA PRO A 939 -8.36 25.13 -11.70
C PRO A 939 -9.77 24.54 -11.89
N LEU A 940 -10.39 24.10 -10.79
CA LEU A 940 -11.74 23.53 -10.80
C LEU A 940 -12.78 24.54 -10.35
N GLU A 941 -12.62 25.10 -9.16
CA GLU A 941 -13.53 26.04 -8.52
C GLU A 941 -12.73 27.19 -7.90
N GLN A 942 -13.15 28.42 -8.12
CA GLN A 942 -12.53 29.56 -7.46
C GLN A 942 -12.99 29.64 -6.00
N LEU A 943 -12.03 29.70 -5.11
CA LEU A 943 -12.26 29.76 -3.67
C LEU A 943 -11.95 31.17 -3.12
N PRO A 944 -12.56 31.58 -1.99
CA PRO A 944 -12.09 32.72 -1.23
C PRO A 944 -10.68 32.46 -0.67
N THR A 945 -9.97 33.51 -0.27
CA THR A 945 -8.67 33.39 0.43
C THR A 945 -8.79 32.76 1.82
N GLN A 946 -10.00 32.69 2.38
CA GLN A 946 -10.34 31.90 3.55
C GLN A 946 -10.84 30.52 3.09
N VAL A 947 -9.95 29.56 3.05
CA VAL A 947 -10.23 28.22 2.54
C VAL A 947 -10.77 27.34 3.66
N HIS A 948 -11.85 26.62 3.39
CA HIS A 948 -12.35 25.56 4.29
C HIS A 948 -11.52 24.29 4.05
N VAL A 949 -10.93 23.77 5.13
CA VAL A 949 -10.16 22.53 5.16
C VAL A 949 -10.86 21.57 6.13
N PRO A 950 -11.61 20.59 5.63
CA PRO A 950 -12.27 19.61 6.48
C PRO A 950 -11.29 18.74 7.27
N ALA A 951 -11.76 18.18 8.36
CA ALA A 951 -11.03 17.18 9.14
C ALA A 951 -10.57 16.02 8.26
N TRP A 952 -9.30 15.67 8.32
CA TRP A 952 -8.70 14.55 7.59
C TRP A 952 -8.86 14.61 6.07
N GLU A 953 -9.11 15.79 5.51
CA GLU A 953 -9.17 15.98 4.06
C GLU A 953 -7.89 16.60 3.52
N LEU A 954 -7.47 16.12 2.35
CA LEU A 954 -6.43 16.76 1.56
C LEU A 954 -7.09 17.74 0.58
N VAL A 955 -6.77 19.02 0.71
CA VAL A 955 -7.27 20.09 -0.19
C VAL A 955 -6.13 20.55 -1.07
N THR A 956 -6.17 20.21 -2.35
CA THR A 956 -5.20 20.68 -3.34
C THR A 956 -5.65 22.05 -3.87
N LEU A 957 -4.77 23.04 -3.78
CA LEU A 957 -4.97 24.40 -4.23
C LEU A 957 -4.03 24.75 -5.38
N ARG A 958 -4.56 25.53 -6.32
CA ARG A 958 -3.80 26.27 -7.30
C ARG A 958 -3.90 27.76 -6.94
N ILE A 959 -2.75 28.41 -6.70
CA ILE A 959 -2.67 29.80 -6.24
C ILE A 959 -1.93 30.64 -7.29
N GLU A 960 -2.57 31.71 -7.73
CA GLU A 960 -2.02 32.68 -8.69
C GLU A 960 -1.81 34.03 -7.98
N ALA A 961 -0.55 34.50 -7.89
CA ALA A 961 -0.26 35.85 -7.41
C ALA A 961 -0.46 36.82 -8.55
N LEU A 962 -1.29 37.84 -8.35
CA LEU A 962 -1.61 38.84 -9.38
C LEU A 962 -0.50 39.91 -9.43
N ASN A 963 -0.09 40.28 -10.63
CA ASN A 963 0.73 41.46 -10.80
C ASN A 963 -0.15 42.70 -10.56
N THR A 964 0.24 43.56 -9.63
CA THR A 964 -0.40 44.87 -9.38
C THR A 964 0.02 45.88 -10.42
#